data_4954155f861863897957ba292860d2ed
#
_entry.id   4954155f861863897957ba292860d2ed
#
_cell.length_a   1.000
_cell.length_b   1.000
_cell.length_c   1.000
_cell.angle_alpha   90.00
_cell.angle_beta   90.00
_cell.angle_gamma   90.00
#
_symmetry.space_group_name_H-M   'P 1'
#
loop_
_entity.id
_entity.type
_entity.pdbx_description
1 polymer ?
#
loop_
_entity_poly.entity_id
_entity_poly.type
_entity_poly.pdbx_seq_one_letter_code
_entity_poly.pdbx_strand_id
1 'polypeptide(L)'
;MFRLTPLLLTSALLVAVVGQTAAQTPTPGGSTRPVSSDSVPSSGITLTTGTQLVVVDVIVQDHDGHPVHGLKRSAFRLLERKNPQDIRSFDEHGGDAPHKKMPPIPQLPPGTFTNYTPFPDDGTLNILLLDTLNTVTRDQGYVRSQLLKYIKQADPRTRVAIFGLTARLTILQGFTSDPAILRAAVESKGKSMPSALLESATGNNAVPIPLSDALVNQGWTGATMQLAVQTAIANMQQFEASSASFQTQFRTRYTLDAFNQLARYLSAFPGRKNLIWFSGSFPISIQPNLDITQPFDVAHDSSEHLRETTNLLTRARVAVYPVDAQEILNAVVFRTSNAGLSSSMDPSDNPKNQDDINRFDNQQASAHATMVQMAEDTGGRAFYEGKPLTEVVKNIVQSGSDYYTLTYSPSNRNWKGEYRSIDVQLEPEFASKRLKLAYRHGYYADDPNNPKTAKASNILSASKVVAPATDTSTYAYAAMRRGAPTPAEVPFTVQVLPASTTSTNTVAPHNSPNPNGTFPGPYRAFDLSIATLASSLDLPPDSSGLRTGSVEFVTYVYDTDGKLLNTDSSTIALKLSPANYAKLSTAGLGFHQQISVPAKGESVLRIAVHDLHSGRFGVVEVPMSRVSHLTPTPVIAAAQ
;
A
#
# COMPACT_ATOMS: atom_id res chain seq x y z
N MET A 1 56.81 -4.60 12.82
CA MET A 1 57.27 -3.23 13.11
C MET A 1 56.97 -2.36 11.91
N PHE A 2 55.80 -1.74 11.85
CA PHE A 2 55.57 -0.53 11.04
C PHE A 2 54.38 0.19 11.68
N ARG A 3 54.64 1.38 12.18
CA ARG A 3 53.66 2.28 12.80
C ARG A 3 52.97 3.08 11.71
N LEU A 4 51.65 3.16 11.70
CA LEU A 4 50.87 4.11 10.94
C LEU A 4 50.19 5.09 11.90
N THR A 5 50.55 6.34 11.79
CA THR A 5 49.98 7.52 12.46
C THR A 5 48.69 7.96 11.76
N PRO A 6 47.63 8.38 12.48
CA PRO A 6 46.44 8.96 11.85
C PRO A 6 46.61 10.46 11.60
N LEU A 7 46.27 10.90 10.40
CA LEU A 7 46.21 12.30 9.99
C LEU A 7 44.82 12.85 10.36
N LEU A 8 44.79 13.81 11.29
CA LEU A 8 43.61 14.61 11.64
C LEU A 8 43.49 15.77 10.64
N LEU A 9 42.40 15.81 9.86
CA LEU A 9 42.04 16.97 9.04
C LEU A 9 40.98 17.78 9.84
N THR A 10 41.40 18.94 10.34
CA THR A 10 40.53 19.96 10.92
C THR A 10 40.00 20.87 9.82
N SER A 11 38.70 20.86 9.61
CA SER A 11 38.00 21.82 8.74
C SER A 11 37.58 23.03 9.56
N ALA A 12 38.15 24.18 9.25
CA ALA A 12 37.83 25.46 9.86
C ALA A 12 36.47 25.99 9.34
N LEU A 13 35.57 26.29 10.26
CA LEU A 13 34.29 26.93 10.00
C LEU A 13 34.51 28.46 10.03
N LEU A 14 34.27 29.13 8.91
CA LEU A 14 34.31 30.60 8.83
C LEU A 14 32.92 31.15 9.20
N VAL A 15 32.82 31.79 10.36
CA VAL A 15 31.62 32.52 10.79
C VAL A 15 31.80 33.98 10.37
N ALA A 16 30.96 34.47 9.45
CA ALA A 16 30.85 35.87 9.11
C ALA A 16 29.93 36.58 10.10
N VAL A 17 30.49 37.46 10.91
CA VAL A 17 29.78 38.39 11.79
C VAL A 17 29.45 39.65 10.98
N VAL A 18 28.14 39.94 10.78
CA VAL A 18 27.69 41.23 10.23
C VAL A 18 27.32 42.13 11.40
N GLY A 19 28.06 43.21 11.53
CA GLY A 19 27.87 44.23 12.58
C GLY A 19 26.65 45.10 12.33
N GLN A 20 25.95 45.38 13.42
CA GLN A 20 24.84 46.37 13.49
C GLN A 20 25.44 47.75 13.77
N THR A 21 25.12 48.71 12.90
CA THR A 21 25.29 50.14 13.21
C THR A 21 23.99 50.72 13.71
N ALA A 22 24.03 51.27 14.92
CA ALA A 22 22.96 52.01 15.55
C ALA A 22 22.89 53.46 15.02
N ALA A 23 21.72 53.96 14.68
CA ALA A 23 21.43 55.36 14.49
C ALA A 23 20.41 55.83 15.50
N GLN A 24 20.74 56.94 16.17
CA GLN A 24 20.01 57.54 17.29
C GLN A 24 18.84 58.41 16.82
N THR A 25 17.87 58.51 17.72
CA THR A 25 16.61 59.28 17.81
C THR A 25 16.73 60.80 17.67
N PRO A 26 15.58 61.55 17.55
CA PRO A 26 15.12 62.31 18.68
C PRO A 26 13.62 62.23 19.00
N THR A 27 13.35 62.31 20.29
CA THR A 27 12.03 62.52 20.96
C THR A 27 11.56 63.99 20.84
N PRO A 28 10.22 64.26 20.91
CA PRO A 28 9.74 64.85 22.15
C PRO A 28 8.35 64.40 22.65
N GLY A 29 8.26 64.21 23.89
CA GLY A 29 7.38 64.55 24.94
C GLY A 29 5.84 64.50 24.76
N GLY A 30 5.20 63.74 25.68
CA GLY A 30 3.78 63.74 25.92
C GLY A 30 3.40 62.80 27.05
N SER A 31 3.23 63.34 28.25
CA SER A 31 2.81 62.69 29.49
C SER A 31 1.36 62.19 29.42
N THR A 32 1.12 60.90 29.66
CA THR A 32 -0.15 60.43 30.24
C THR A 32 0.07 59.21 31.13
N ARG A 33 -0.57 59.24 32.27
CA ARG A 33 -0.58 58.34 33.42
C ARG A 33 -0.82 56.85 33.04
N PRO A 34 -0.19 55.88 33.74
CA PRO A 34 -0.54 54.47 33.56
C PRO A 34 -1.81 54.14 34.36
N VAL A 35 -2.75 53.53 33.68
CA VAL A 35 -3.85 52.80 34.29
C VAL A 35 -3.35 51.38 34.54
N SER A 36 -3.30 50.97 35.77
CA SER A 36 -3.02 49.60 36.19
C SER A 36 -4.14 48.68 35.74
N SER A 37 -3.84 47.82 34.78
CA SER A 37 -4.68 46.67 34.46
C SER A 37 -4.15 45.46 35.23
N ASP A 38 -4.98 44.97 36.15
CA ASP A 38 -4.77 43.71 36.87
C ASP A 38 -4.46 42.56 35.88
N SER A 39 -3.31 41.97 36.09
CA SER A 39 -2.90 40.74 35.41
C SER A 39 -3.74 39.57 35.92
N VAL A 40 -4.74 39.16 35.13
CA VAL A 40 -5.39 37.86 35.29
C VAL A 40 -4.38 36.80 34.83
N PRO A 41 -4.01 35.83 35.67
CA PRO A 41 -3.17 34.73 35.22
C PRO A 41 -4.00 33.85 34.27
N SER A 42 -3.76 33.98 32.96
CA SER A 42 -4.28 33.03 31.98
C SER A 42 -3.49 31.73 32.09
N SER A 43 -3.89 30.87 33.00
CA SER A 43 -3.56 29.45 32.94
C SER A 43 -4.31 28.85 31.73
N GLY A 44 -3.78 29.10 30.54
CA GLY A 44 -4.23 28.46 29.30
C GLY A 44 -3.85 26.99 29.34
N ILE A 45 -4.72 26.19 29.95
CA ILE A 45 -4.73 24.74 29.65
C ILE A 45 -5.14 24.61 28.19
N THR A 46 -4.17 24.50 27.29
CA THR A 46 -4.42 24.09 25.91
C THR A 46 -4.79 22.63 25.96
N LEU A 47 -6.07 22.32 26.15
CA LEU A 47 -6.65 21.01 25.93
C LEU A 47 -6.58 20.73 24.43
N THR A 48 -5.50 20.11 23.99
CA THR A 48 -5.44 19.45 22.68
C THR A 48 -6.30 18.18 22.77
N THR A 49 -7.61 18.33 22.76
CA THR A 49 -8.54 17.21 22.60
C THR A 49 -8.55 16.82 21.12
N GLY A 50 -7.53 16.10 20.70
CA GLY A 50 -7.59 15.32 19.47
C GLY A 50 -8.67 14.25 19.64
N THR A 51 -9.92 14.59 19.30
CA THR A 51 -11.02 13.63 19.32
C THR A 51 -10.81 12.68 18.13
N GLN A 52 -10.33 11.46 18.41
CA GLN A 52 -10.26 10.44 17.38
C GLN A 52 -11.67 10.00 16.99
N LEU A 53 -11.95 10.05 15.70
CA LEU A 53 -13.22 9.60 15.13
C LEU A 53 -13.01 8.22 14.50
N VAL A 54 -13.93 7.31 14.80
CA VAL A 54 -14.00 6.00 14.16
C VAL A 54 -15.11 6.03 13.13
N VAL A 55 -14.77 5.75 11.88
CA VAL A 55 -15.69 5.70 10.75
C VAL A 55 -16.05 4.25 10.45
N VAL A 56 -17.31 3.93 10.36
CA VAL A 56 -17.83 2.57 10.04
C VAL A 56 -18.75 2.68 8.84
N ASP A 57 -18.34 2.09 7.72
CA ASP A 57 -19.17 1.99 6.54
C ASP A 57 -20.00 0.69 6.63
N VAL A 58 -21.32 0.81 6.55
CA VAL A 58 -22.28 -0.26 6.73
C VAL A 58 -23.09 -0.46 5.45
N ILE A 59 -22.98 -1.63 4.84
CA ILE A 59 -23.85 -2.06 3.75
C ILE A 59 -25.07 -2.75 4.37
N VAL A 60 -26.27 -2.34 3.96
CA VAL A 60 -27.52 -2.95 4.38
C VAL A 60 -28.17 -3.58 3.16
N GLN A 61 -28.45 -4.88 3.23
CA GLN A 61 -29.08 -5.64 2.14
C GLN A 61 -30.32 -6.37 2.63
N ASP A 62 -31.28 -6.55 1.74
CA ASP A 62 -32.40 -7.45 1.97
C ASP A 62 -31.97 -8.93 1.85
N HIS A 63 -32.93 -9.85 1.95
CA HIS A 63 -32.65 -11.29 1.86
C HIS A 63 -32.17 -11.72 0.47
N ASP A 64 -32.55 -10.97 -0.58
CA ASP A 64 -32.17 -11.21 -1.98
C ASP A 64 -30.82 -10.57 -2.35
N GLY A 65 -30.26 -9.77 -1.43
CA GLY A 65 -28.98 -9.11 -1.60
C GLY A 65 -29.06 -7.73 -2.27
N HIS A 66 -30.26 -7.15 -2.40
CA HIS A 66 -30.42 -5.79 -2.89
C HIS A 66 -30.12 -4.77 -1.79
N PRO A 67 -29.49 -3.63 -2.12
CA PRO A 67 -29.25 -2.56 -1.16
C PRO A 67 -30.54 -1.98 -0.62
N VAL A 68 -30.57 -1.66 0.67
CA VAL A 68 -31.70 -1.00 1.34
C VAL A 68 -31.34 0.45 1.59
N HIS A 69 -32.15 1.36 1.04
CA HIS A 69 -31.98 2.81 1.13
C HIS A 69 -32.99 3.46 2.08
N GLY A 70 -32.72 4.73 2.45
CA GLY A 70 -33.64 5.57 3.21
C GLY A 70 -33.72 5.23 4.70
N LEU A 71 -32.79 4.45 5.24
CA LEU A 71 -32.71 4.22 6.67
C LEU A 71 -32.19 5.48 7.38
N LYS A 72 -32.87 5.87 8.46
CA LYS A 72 -32.47 7.02 9.26
C LYS A 72 -31.41 6.61 10.28
N ARG A 73 -30.63 7.61 10.79
CA ARG A 73 -29.67 7.40 11.88
C ARG A 73 -30.28 6.61 13.06
N SER A 74 -31.52 6.89 13.41
CA SER A 74 -32.25 6.23 14.50
C SER A 74 -32.51 4.75 14.26
N ALA A 75 -32.35 4.24 13.02
CA ALA A 75 -32.44 2.82 12.71
C ALA A 75 -31.23 2.02 13.15
N PHE A 76 -30.12 2.69 13.45
CA PHE A 76 -28.85 2.05 13.77
C PHE A 76 -28.49 2.22 15.25
N ARG A 77 -28.08 1.11 15.85
CA ARG A 77 -27.47 1.05 17.17
C ARG A 77 -26.03 0.56 17.03
N LEU A 78 -25.08 1.37 17.49
CA LEU A 78 -23.66 1.06 17.40
C LEU A 78 -23.10 0.76 18.79
N LEU A 79 -22.39 -0.36 18.91
CA LEU A 79 -21.72 -0.76 20.15
C LEU A 79 -20.22 -0.97 19.90
N GLU A 80 -19.40 -0.56 20.86
CA GLU A 80 -17.97 -0.90 20.93
C GLU A 80 -17.74 -1.74 22.20
N ARG A 81 -17.20 -2.95 22.04
CA ARG A 81 -17.04 -3.91 23.16
C ARG A 81 -18.32 -4.05 24.00
N LYS A 82 -19.47 -4.16 23.33
CA LYS A 82 -20.81 -4.22 23.91
C LYS A 82 -21.30 -2.93 24.59
N ASN A 83 -20.51 -1.86 24.62
CA ASN A 83 -20.93 -0.56 25.15
C ASN A 83 -21.53 0.31 24.06
N PRO A 84 -22.75 0.84 24.22
CA PRO A 84 -23.37 1.74 23.25
C PRO A 84 -22.49 2.98 22.98
N GLN A 85 -22.43 3.40 21.73
CA GLN A 85 -21.70 4.57 21.27
C GLN A 85 -22.63 5.54 20.56
N ASP A 86 -22.44 6.84 20.78
CA ASP A 86 -23.21 7.88 20.11
C ASP A 86 -22.71 8.10 18.68
N ILE A 87 -23.59 7.91 17.71
CA ILE A 87 -23.30 8.21 16.31
C ILE A 87 -23.23 9.73 16.15
N ARG A 88 -22.06 10.29 15.82
CA ARG A 88 -21.82 11.74 15.67
C ARG A 88 -22.22 12.24 14.28
N SER A 89 -21.86 11.51 13.24
CA SER A 89 -22.21 11.79 11.85
C SER A 89 -22.83 10.57 11.22
N PHE A 90 -23.79 10.80 10.33
CA PHE A 90 -24.52 9.78 9.58
C PHE A 90 -24.73 10.28 8.16
N ASP A 91 -24.23 9.53 7.20
CA ASP A 91 -24.36 9.84 5.78
C ASP A 91 -24.79 8.58 5.01
N GLU A 92 -25.74 8.73 4.10
CA GLU A 92 -26.12 7.70 3.15
C GLU A 92 -25.43 7.93 1.81
N HIS A 93 -24.84 6.88 1.25
CA HIS A 93 -24.14 6.90 -0.04
C HIS A 93 -24.80 5.93 -1.00
N GLY A 94 -24.88 6.28 -2.27
CA GLY A 94 -25.52 5.49 -3.31
C GLY A 94 -26.93 5.99 -3.64
N GLY A 95 -27.67 5.20 -4.41
CA GLY A 95 -28.97 5.59 -4.93
C GLY A 95 -28.87 6.60 -6.08
N ASP A 96 -30.02 7.20 -6.45
CA ASP A 96 -30.13 8.19 -7.54
C ASP A 96 -29.73 9.61 -7.13
N ALA A 97 -28.94 9.78 -6.06
CA ALA A 97 -28.47 11.10 -5.66
C ALA A 97 -27.64 11.72 -6.78
N PRO A 98 -27.90 12.99 -7.17
CA PRO A 98 -27.15 13.64 -8.23
C PRO A 98 -25.69 13.75 -7.82
N HIS A 99 -24.81 13.08 -8.57
CA HIS A 99 -23.38 13.18 -8.33
C HIS A 99 -22.90 14.64 -8.37
N LYS A 100 -22.21 15.06 -7.33
CA LYS A 100 -21.57 16.39 -7.32
C LYS A 100 -20.63 16.47 -8.52
N LYS A 101 -20.80 17.47 -9.36
CA LYS A 101 -19.87 17.73 -10.47
C LYS A 101 -18.49 17.93 -9.90
N MET A 102 -17.53 17.20 -10.46
CA MET A 102 -16.11 17.40 -10.11
C MET A 102 -15.74 18.88 -10.30
N PRO A 103 -15.09 19.51 -9.31
CA PRO A 103 -14.47 20.80 -9.58
C PRO A 103 -13.48 20.62 -10.74
N PRO A 104 -13.44 21.57 -11.70
CA PRO A 104 -12.50 21.47 -12.80
C PRO A 104 -11.08 21.39 -12.24
N ILE A 105 -10.28 20.44 -12.75
CA ILE A 105 -8.86 20.36 -12.40
C ILE A 105 -8.23 21.68 -12.84
N PRO A 106 -7.58 22.44 -11.93
CA PRO A 106 -6.90 23.67 -12.31
C PRO A 106 -5.94 23.39 -13.45
N GLN A 107 -5.96 24.20 -14.50
CA GLN A 107 -4.96 24.09 -15.55
C GLN A 107 -3.61 24.50 -14.95
N LEU A 108 -2.74 23.52 -14.80
CA LEU A 108 -1.39 23.76 -14.29
C LEU A 108 -0.53 24.40 -15.39
N PRO A 109 0.42 25.28 -15.06
CA PRO A 109 1.39 25.81 -16.00
C PRO A 109 2.13 24.69 -16.76
N PRO A 110 2.63 24.95 -17.97
CA PRO A 110 3.41 23.97 -18.71
C PRO A 110 4.56 23.40 -17.87
N GLY A 111 4.77 22.09 -17.96
CA GLY A 111 5.79 21.39 -17.18
C GLY A 111 5.48 21.18 -15.70
N THR A 112 4.30 21.58 -15.23
CA THR A 112 3.89 21.40 -13.82
C THR A 112 3.05 20.14 -13.66
N PHE A 113 3.38 19.36 -12.64
CA PHE A 113 2.74 18.09 -12.27
C PHE A 113 2.35 18.12 -10.80
N THR A 114 1.38 17.30 -10.41
CA THR A 114 0.97 17.13 -9.01
C THR A 114 0.51 15.70 -8.77
N ASN A 115 0.67 15.23 -7.54
CA ASN A 115 0.04 14.00 -7.06
C ASN A 115 -1.35 14.24 -6.46
N TYR A 116 -1.76 15.50 -6.36
CA TYR A 116 -3.13 15.84 -5.94
C TYR A 116 -4.11 15.59 -7.08
N THR A 117 -5.08 14.71 -6.83
CA THR A 117 -6.18 14.45 -7.76
C THR A 117 -7.47 14.74 -7.01
N PRO A 118 -8.23 15.78 -7.41
CA PRO A 118 -9.54 16.02 -6.82
C PRO A 118 -10.48 14.89 -7.24
N PHE A 119 -11.05 14.20 -6.27
CA PHE A 119 -12.12 13.24 -6.47
C PHE A 119 -13.38 13.76 -5.76
N PRO A 120 -14.58 13.59 -6.35
CA PRO A 120 -15.80 13.87 -5.62
C PRO A 120 -15.95 12.88 -4.47
N ASP A 121 -16.43 13.35 -3.33
CA ASP A 121 -16.64 12.55 -2.11
C ASP A 121 -17.75 11.50 -2.24
N ASP A 122 -18.48 11.48 -3.36
CA ASP A 122 -19.75 10.79 -3.58
C ASP A 122 -19.64 9.50 -4.41
N GLY A 123 -18.44 9.03 -4.73
CA GLY A 123 -18.25 7.85 -5.56
C GLY A 123 -17.40 6.76 -4.91
N THR A 124 -17.90 5.52 -4.91
CA THR A 124 -17.09 4.36 -4.52
C THR A 124 -16.05 4.07 -5.60
N LEU A 125 -14.81 3.89 -5.18
CA LEU A 125 -13.70 3.50 -6.04
C LEU A 125 -13.52 1.99 -6.00
N ASN A 126 -13.41 1.37 -7.17
CA ASN A 126 -13.24 -0.07 -7.29
C ASN A 126 -11.83 -0.39 -7.79
N ILE A 127 -11.15 -1.28 -7.11
CA ILE A 127 -9.80 -1.70 -7.41
C ILE A 127 -9.81 -3.19 -7.73
N LEU A 128 -9.30 -3.57 -8.89
CA LEU A 128 -9.09 -4.96 -9.29
C LEU A 128 -7.62 -5.28 -9.10
N LEU A 129 -7.30 -6.20 -8.19
CA LEU A 129 -5.94 -6.67 -7.94
C LEU A 129 -5.76 -8.07 -8.52
N LEU A 130 -4.93 -8.17 -9.56
CA LEU A 130 -4.54 -9.41 -10.21
C LEU A 130 -3.31 -9.97 -9.50
N ASP A 131 -3.50 -10.97 -8.67
CA ASP A 131 -2.43 -11.58 -7.89
C ASP A 131 -1.81 -12.75 -8.66
N THR A 132 -0.77 -12.45 -9.44
CA THR A 132 0.01 -13.48 -10.14
C THR A 132 1.09 -14.11 -9.26
N LEU A 133 1.36 -13.53 -8.08
CA LEU A 133 2.30 -14.09 -7.12
C LEU A 133 1.74 -15.37 -6.46
N ASN A 134 0.45 -15.36 -6.14
CA ASN A 134 -0.25 -16.43 -5.42
C ASN A 134 -1.21 -17.24 -6.30
N THR A 135 -1.21 -17.03 -7.62
CA THR A 135 -2.11 -17.70 -8.56
C THR A 135 -1.29 -18.39 -9.65
N VAL A 136 -1.52 -19.68 -9.87
CA VAL A 136 -0.86 -20.43 -10.94
C VAL A 136 -1.22 -19.88 -12.32
N THR A 137 -0.32 -20.01 -13.29
CA THR A 137 -0.44 -19.39 -14.63
C THR A 137 -1.74 -19.75 -15.34
N ARG A 138 -2.20 -20.99 -15.20
CA ARG A 138 -3.47 -21.46 -15.78
C ARG A 138 -4.67 -20.65 -15.28
N ASP A 139 -4.75 -20.44 -13.96
CA ASP A 139 -5.87 -19.76 -13.31
C ASP A 139 -5.83 -18.25 -13.56
N GLN A 140 -4.62 -17.67 -13.71
CA GLN A 140 -4.45 -16.28 -14.16
C GLN A 140 -5.13 -16.03 -15.51
N GLY A 141 -5.02 -16.97 -16.46
CA GLY A 141 -5.69 -16.91 -17.76
C GLY A 141 -7.21 -16.87 -17.64
N TYR A 142 -7.77 -17.69 -16.76
CA TYR A 142 -9.19 -17.69 -16.45
C TYR A 142 -9.66 -16.36 -15.87
N VAL A 143 -9.03 -15.87 -14.79
CA VAL A 143 -9.35 -14.58 -14.16
C VAL A 143 -9.34 -13.46 -15.20
N ARG A 144 -8.30 -13.40 -16.03
CA ARG A 144 -8.18 -12.41 -17.10
C ARG A 144 -9.36 -12.46 -18.08
N SER A 145 -9.74 -13.66 -18.51
CA SER A 145 -10.87 -13.84 -19.43
C SER A 145 -12.20 -13.35 -18.83
N GLN A 146 -12.43 -13.61 -17.54
CA GLN A 146 -13.62 -13.17 -16.83
C GLN A 146 -13.65 -11.66 -16.61
N LEU A 147 -12.49 -11.05 -16.31
CA LEU A 147 -12.39 -9.60 -16.21
C LEU A 147 -12.68 -8.89 -17.52
N LEU A 148 -12.20 -9.42 -18.65
CA LEU A 148 -12.52 -8.87 -19.97
C LEU A 148 -14.02 -8.96 -20.29
N LYS A 149 -14.71 -10.01 -19.83
CA LYS A 149 -16.17 -10.12 -19.93
C LYS A 149 -16.86 -9.09 -19.05
N TYR A 150 -16.41 -8.91 -17.80
CA TYR A 150 -16.96 -7.91 -16.89
C TYR A 150 -16.80 -6.49 -17.43
N ILE A 151 -15.61 -6.11 -17.93
CA ILE A 151 -15.33 -4.78 -18.48
C ILE A 151 -16.28 -4.42 -19.63
N LYS A 152 -16.67 -5.39 -20.46
CA LYS A 152 -17.65 -5.19 -21.55
C LYS A 152 -19.06 -4.84 -21.05
N GLN A 153 -19.39 -5.25 -19.83
CA GLN A 153 -20.73 -5.10 -19.23
C GLN A 153 -20.75 -4.10 -18.07
N ALA A 154 -19.60 -3.50 -17.74
CA ALA A 154 -19.48 -2.56 -16.63
C ALA A 154 -20.32 -1.29 -16.88
N ASP A 155 -20.95 -0.77 -15.82
CA ASP A 155 -21.65 0.52 -15.88
C ASP A 155 -20.62 1.62 -16.21
N PRO A 156 -20.86 2.46 -17.22
CA PRO A 156 -19.95 3.55 -17.59
C PRO A 156 -19.69 4.57 -16.47
N ARG A 157 -20.49 4.57 -15.41
CA ARG A 157 -20.30 5.42 -14.23
C ARG A 157 -19.31 4.84 -13.23
N THR A 158 -19.03 3.53 -13.32
CA THR A 158 -18.16 2.82 -12.39
C THR A 158 -16.69 3.15 -12.66
N ARG A 159 -16.01 3.71 -11.66
CA ARG A 159 -14.56 3.96 -11.73
C ARG A 159 -13.79 2.75 -11.24
N VAL A 160 -12.89 2.28 -12.07
CA VAL A 160 -12.08 1.08 -11.83
C VAL A 160 -10.61 1.40 -12.05
N ALA A 161 -9.76 0.95 -11.13
CA ALA A 161 -8.32 0.86 -11.31
C ALA A 161 -7.89 -0.60 -11.32
N ILE A 162 -6.83 -0.92 -12.07
CA ILE A 162 -6.31 -2.29 -12.19
C ILE A 162 -4.86 -2.30 -11.72
N PHE A 163 -4.57 -3.19 -10.78
CA PHE A 163 -3.24 -3.44 -10.25
C PHE A 163 -2.82 -4.88 -10.51
N GLY A 164 -1.53 -5.09 -10.66
CA GLY A 164 -0.91 -6.41 -10.72
C GLY A 164 0.02 -6.63 -9.54
N LEU A 165 -0.05 -7.80 -8.92
CA LEU A 165 0.86 -8.24 -7.88
C LEU A 165 1.71 -9.39 -8.42
N THR A 166 3.01 -9.14 -8.49
CA THR A 166 4.06 -10.13 -8.70
C THR A 166 4.94 -10.15 -7.43
N ALA A 167 6.25 -10.23 -7.53
CA ALA A 167 7.13 -9.89 -6.39
C ALA A 167 7.04 -8.39 -6.00
N ARG A 168 6.23 -7.61 -6.69
CA ARG A 168 5.99 -6.18 -6.44
C ARG A 168 4.58 -5.78 -6.90
N LEU A 169 4.03 -4.75 -6.26
CA LEU A 169 2.79 -4.12 -6.70
C LEU A 169 3.05 -3.17 -7.88
N THR A 170 2.22 -3.23 -8.92
CA THR A 170 2.31 -2.40 -10.13
C THR A 170 0.95 -1.84 -10.50
N ILE A 171 0.88 -0.57 -10.91
CA ILE A 171 -0.33 -0.01 -11.52
C ILE A 171 -0.36 -0.43 -12.99
N LEU A 172 -1.34 -1.25 -13.37
CA LEU A 172 -1.60 -1.56 -14.76
C LEU A 172 -2.44 -0.46 -15.41
N GLN A 173 -3.46 0.03 -14.67
CA GLN A 173 -4.30 1.16 -15.06
C GLN A 173 -4.79 1.92 -13.82
N GLY A 174 -4.61 3.23 -13.80
CA GLY A 174 -5.21 4.13 -12.81
C GLY A 174 -6.73 4.23 -12.98
N PHE A 175 -7.39 4.93 -12.06
CA PHE A 175 -8.86 5.05 -12.06
C PHE A 175 -9.39 5.65 -13.37
N THR A 176 -10.27 4.90 -14.03
CA THR A 176 -11.00 5.31 -15.22
C THR A 176 -12.36 4.61 -15.27
N SER A 177 -13.30 5.21 -15.97
CA SER A 177 -14.58 4.59 -16.32
C SER A 177 -14.65 4.19 -17.80
N ASP A 178 -13.57 4.39 -18.57
CA ASP A 178 -13.50 4.02 -19.98
C ASP A 178 -13.21 2.54 -20.17
N PRO A 179 -14.17 1.73 -20.67
CA PRO A 179 -13.98 0.31 -20.87
C PRO A 179 -12.87 -0.04 -21.88
N ALA A 180 -12.61 0.86 -22.87
CA ALA A 180 -11.57 0.61 -23.86
C ALA A 180 -10.18 0.69 -23.25
N ILE A 181 -9.95 1.68 -22.37
CA ILE A 181 -8.70 1.84 -21.62
C ILE A 181 -8.48 0.66 -20.67
N LEU A 182 -9.52 0.28 -19.91
CA LEU A 182 -9.45 -0.88 -18.99
C LEU A 182 -9.15 -2.17 -19.75
N ARG A 183 -9.82 -2.40 -20.88
CA ARG A 183 -9.58 -3.56 -21.72
C ARG A 183 -8.15 -3.61 -22.25
N ALA A 184 -7.65 -2.50 -22.80
CA ALA A 184 -6.29 -2.40 -23.30
C ALA A 184 -5.25 -2.70 -22.20
N ALA A 185 -5.47 -2.24 -20.98
CA ALA A 185 -4.59 -2.52 -19.84
C ALA A 185 -4.55 -4.02 -19.49
N VAL A 186 -5.70 -4.70 -19.46
CA VAL A 186 -5.76 -6.14 -19.18
C VAL A 186 -5.13 -6.95 -20.34
N GLU A 187 -5.35 -6.55 -21.59
CA GLU A 187 -4.82 -7.25 -22.77
C GLU A 187 -3.30 -7.08 -22.92
N SER A 188 -2.77 -5.88 -22.68
CA SER A 188 -1.35 -5.56 -22.90
C SER A 188 -0.46 -5.83 -21.69
N LYS A 189 -0.90 -5.45 -20.50
CA LYS A 189 -0.11 -5.48 -19.26
C LYS A 189 -0.49 -6.62 -18.32
N GLY A 190 -1.72 -7.12 -18.42
CA GLY A 190 -2.22 -8.22 -17.60
C GLY A 190 -1.82 -9.61 -18.12
N LYS A 191 -0.66 -9.75 -18.77
CA LYS A 191 -0.16 -11.04 -19.24
C LYS A 191 0.08 -11.97 -18.07
N SER A 192 -0.27 -13.26 -18.26
CA SER A 192 0.04 -14.30 -17.28
C SER A 192 1.56 -14.39 -17.09
N MET A 193 2.01 -14.43 -15.86
CA MET A 193 3.43 -14.56 -15.50
C MET A 193 3.60 -15.71 -14.52
N PRO A 194 4.49 -16.68 -14.78
CA PRO A 194 4.81 -17.72 -13.82
C PRO A 194 5.33 -17.10 -12.54
N SER A 195 4.83 -17.58 -11.39
CA SER A 195 5.39 -17.23 -10.09
C SER A 195 6.52 -18.21 -9.75
N ALA A 196 7.74 -17.73 -9.75
CA ALA A 196 8.91 -18.54 -9.35
C ALA A 196 8.81 -19.07 -7.90
N LEU A 197 7.94 -18.47 -7.07
CA LEU A 197 7.71 -18.89 -5.69
C LEU A 197 6.51 -19.85 -5.55
N LEU A 198 5.76 -20.10 -6.62
CA LEU A 198 4.58 -20.96 -6.60
C LEU A 198 4.72 -22.15 -7.54
N GLU A 199 5.35 -21.95 -8.69
CA GLU A 199 5.52 -22.99 -9.70
C GLU A 199 6.93 -23.59 -9.60
N SER A 200 7.01 -24.91 -9.44
CA SER A 200 8.30 -25.62 -9.49
C SER A 200 8.99 -25.40 -10.83
N ALA A 201 10.32 -25.41 -10.83
CA ALA A 201 11.18 -25.18 -11.99
C ALA A 201 10.95 -26.14 -13.19
N THR A 202 10.11 -27.15 -13.03
CA THR A 202 9.77 -28.15 -14.05
C THR A 202 8.70 -27.72 -15.04
N GLY A 203 8.11 -26.53 -14.92
CA GLY A 203 7.26 -25.90 -15.95
C GLY A 203 5.95 -26.60 -16.31
N ASN A 204 5.62 -27.72 -15.72
CA ASN A 204 4.36 -28.42 -15.91
C ASN A 204 3.40 -28.13 -14.76
N ASN A 205 2.16 -27.75 -15.09
CA ASN A 205 1.03 -27.54 -14.17
C ASN A 205 0.58 -28.82 -13.43
N ALA A 206 1.38 -29.88 -13.45
CA ALA A 206 1.20 -31.05 -12.62
C ALA A 206 1.61 -30.71 -11.18
N VAL A 207 0.84 -31.16 -10.19
CA VAL A 207 1.27 -31.20 -8.81
C VAL A 207 2.68 -31.79 -8.80
N PRO A 208 3.71 -31.05 -8.32
CA PRO A 208 5.06 -31.60 -8.33
C PRO A 208 5.05 -32.88 -7.50
N ILE A 209 5.32 -34.03 -8.13
CA ILE A 209 5.55 -35.25 -7.36
C ILE A 209 6.84 -34.97 -6.57
N PRO A 210 6.80 -34.94 -5.23
CA PRO A 210 7.99 -34.74 -4.44
C PRO A 210 9.08 -35.73 -4.87
N LEU A 211 10.32 -35.28 -4.96
CA LEU A 211 11.43 -36.15 -5.36
C LEU A 211 11.59 -37.29 -4.36
N SER A 212 11.25 -37.07 -3.09
CA SER A 212 11.13 -38.06 -2.05
C SER A 212 10.17 -39.20 -2.41
N ASP A 213 9.00 -38.89 -3.01
CA ASP A 213 8.03 -39.91 -3.43
C ASP A 213 8.52 -40.72 -4.64
N ALA A 214 9.29 -40.11 -5.53
CA ALA A 214 9.93 -40.82 -6.63
C ALA A 214 10.97 -41.87 -6.12
N LEU A 215 11.64 -41.56 -5.03
CA LEU A 215 12.59 -42.49 -4.38
C LEU A 215 11.88 -43.63 -3.66
N VAL A 216 10.74 -43.36 -3.02
CA VAL A 216 9.93 -44.41 -2.31
C VAL A 216 9.44 -45.48 -3.29
N ASN A 217 9.11 -45.11 -4.50
CA ASN A 217 8.50 -46.01 -5.50
C ASN A 217 9.51 -46.95 -6.20
N GLN A 218 10.81 -46.88 -5.93
CA GLN A 218 11.85 -47.65 -6.63
C GLN A 218 12.16 -49.07 -6.07
N GLY A 219 11.46 -49.57 -5.07
CA GLY A 219 11.56 -50.98 -4.62
C GLY A 219 12.97 -51.44 -4.19
N TRP A 220 13.59 -50.75 -3.25
CA TRP A 220 14.93 -51.04 -2.75
C TRP A 220 14.99 -52.34 -1.93
N THR A 221 15.99 -53.18 -2.18
CA THR A 221 16.19 -54.46 -1.51
C THR A 221 17.50 -54.48 -0.70
N GLY A 222 17.48 -55.07 0.51
CA GLY A 222 18.63 -55.17 1.42
C GLY A 222 18.54 -54.24 2.63
N ALA A 223 18.68 -54.77 3.87
CA ALA A 223 18.41 -54.06 5.12
C ALA A 223 19.30 -52.81 5.34
N THR A 224 20.57 -52.84 5.00
CA THR A 224 21.50 -51.69 5.14
C THR A 224 21.23 -50.60 4.11
N MET A 225 20.91 -51.02 2.89
CA MET A 225 20.52 -50.10 1.81
C MET A 225 19.19 -49.46 2.14
N GLN A 226 18.24 -50.20 2.67
CA GLN A 226 16.92 -49.72 3.04
C GLN A 226 16.99 -48.63 4.12
N LEU A 227 17.86 -48.79 5.16
CA LEU A 227 18.06 -47.76 6.18
C LEU A 227 18.68 -46.48 5.61
N ALA A 228 19.69 -46.60 4.73
CA ALA A 228 20.32 -45.44 4.09
C ALA A 228 19.33 -44.72 3.19
N VAL A 229 18.50 -45.44 2.43
CA VAL A 229 17.48 -44.86 1.58
C VAL A 229 16.37 -44.18 2.39
N GLN A 230 15.90 -44.79 3.48
CA GLN A 230 14.93 -44.19 4.39
C GLN A 230 15.45 -42.86 4.99
N THR A 231 16.73 -42.83 5.40
CA THR A 231 17.35 -41.61 5.91
C THR A 231 17.44 -40.53 4.82
N ALA A 232 17.78 -40.90 3.58
CA ALA A 232 17.83 -40.00 2.44
C ALA A 232 16.44 -39.44 2.10
N ILE A 233 15.40 -40.28 2.12
CA ILE A 233 14.01 -39.90 1.91
C ILE A 233 13.58 -38.89 3.00
N ALA A 234 13.82 -39.18 4.27
CA ALA A 234 13.46 -38.29 5.38
C ALA A 234 14.15 -36.91 5.27
N ASN A 235 15.44 -36.91 4.90
CA ASN A 235 16.16 -35.64 4.67
C ASN A 235 15.62 -34.87 3.47
N MET A 236 15.23 -35.57 2.39
CA MET A 236 14.62 -34.94 1.22
C MET A 236 13.25 -34.35 1.55
N GLN A 237 12.41 -35.09 2.26
CA GLN A 237 11.09 -34.59 2.72
C GLN A 237 11.23 -33.35 3.60
N GLN A 238 12.22 -33.36 4.54
CA GLN A 238 12.51 -32.17 5.34
C GLN A 238 12.94 -30.98 4.48
N PHE A 239 13.82 -31.20 3.50
CA PHE A 239 14.26 -30.13 2.59
C PHE A 239 13.10 -29.57 1.74
N GLU A 240 12.29 -30.44 1.17
CA GLU A 240 11.12 -30.06 0.36
C GLU A 240 10.11 -29.26 1.19
N ALA A 241 9.79 -29.71 2.41
CA ALA A 241 8.89 -29.03 3.31
C ALA A 241 9.44 -27.67 3.76
N SER A 242 10.73 -27.60 4.09
CA SER A 242 11.39 -26.33 4.47
C SER A 242 11.42 -25.33 3.31
N SER A 243 11.69 -25.81 2.09
CA SER A 243 11.69 -24.99 0.88
C SER A 243 10.29 -24.44 0.57
N ALA A 244 9.25 -25.27 0.66
CA ALA A 244 7.86 -24.88 0.46
C ALA A 244 7.39 -23.85 1.49
N SER A 245 7.76 -24.06 2.78
CA SER A 245 7.48 -23.10 3.85
C SER A 245 8.13 -21.75 3.58
N PHE A 246 9.41 -21.76 3.22
CA PHE A 246 10.16 -20.55 2.89
C PHE A 246 9.53 -19.78 1.72
N GLN A 247 9.18 -20.47 0.63
CA GLN A 247 8.49 -19.85 -0.52
C GLN A 247 7.16 -19.24 -0.11
N THR A 248 6.37 -19.94 0.71
CA THR A 248 5.09 -19.44 1.20
C THR A 248 5.27 -18.20 2.10
N GLN A 249 6.26 -18.20 2.98
CA GLN A 249 6.61 -17.05 3.82
C GLN A 249 6.96 -15.82 2.99
N PHE A 250 7.76 -15.97 1.91
CA PHE A 250 8.08 -14.85 1.02
C PHE A 250 6.85 -14.34 0.28
N ARG A 251 6.00 -15.24 -0.24
CA ARG A 251 4.75 -14.84 -0.90
C ARG A 251 3.84 -14.06 0.05
N THR A 252 3.66 -14.55 1.27
CA THR A 252 2.89 -13.87 2.31
C THR A 252 3.43 -12.48 2.58
N ARG A 253 4.73 -12.34 2.79
CA ARG A 253 5.38 -11.06 3.02
C ARG A 253 5.19 -10.08 1.87
N TYR A 254 5.48 -10.50 0.63
CA TYR A 254 5.30 -9.63 -0.55
C TYR A 254 3.85 -9.20 -0.75
N THR A 255 2.89 -10.07 -0.42
CA THR A 255 1.47 -9.76 -0.51
C THR A 255 1.07 -8.71 0.52
N LEU A 256 1.45 -8.87 1.79
CA LEU A 256 1.16 -7.90 2.85
C LEU A 256 1.85 -6.55 2.59
N ASP A 257 3.10 -6.55 2.13
CA ASP A 257 3.81 -5.33 1.73
C ASP A 257 3.09 -4.61 0.57
N ALA A 258 2.56 -5.36 -0.39
CA ALA A 258 1.77 -4.80 -1.50
C ALA A 258 0.45 -4.18 -1.01
N PHE A 259 -0.25 -4.83 -0.07
CA PHE A 259 -1.45 -4.27 0.54
C PHE A 259 -1.15 -3.00 1.35
N ASN A 260 -0.03 -2.95 2.07
CA ASN A 260 0.41 -1.76 2.79
C ASN A 260 0.68 -0.59 1.82
N GLN A 261 1.36 -0.84 0.69
CA GLN A 261 1.57 0.16 -0.35
C GLN A 261 0.24 0.63 -0.96
N LEU A 262 -0.68 -0.31 -1.21
CA LEU A 262 -1.99 -0.01 -1.77
C LEU A 262 -2.84 0.82 -0.80
N ALA A 263 -2.86 0.47 0.50
CA ALA A 263 -3.56 1.22 1.54
C ALA A 263 -3.07 2.68 1.61
N ARG A 264 -1.76 2.89 1.59
CA ARG A 264 -1.16 4.23 1.60
C ARG A 264 -1.49 5.02 0.33
N TYR A 265 -1.46 4.38 -0.84
CA TYR A 265 -1.90 5.01 -2.09
C TYR A 265 -3.38 5.42 -2.02
N LEU A 266 -4.25 4.52 -1.53
CA LEU A 266 -5.69 4.72 -1.48
C LEU A 266 -6.13 5.68 -0.35
N SER A 267 -5.30 5.92 0.65
CA SER A 267 -5.60 6.86 1.75
C SER A 267 -5.81 8.30 1.27
N ALA A 268 -5.20 8.66 0.13
CA ALA A 268 -5.35 9.97 -0.50
C ALA A 268 -6.71 10.20 -1.16
N PHE A 269 -7.49 9.15 -1.38
CA PHE A 269 -8.80 9.25 -2.02
C PHE A 269 -9.90 9.23 -0.95
N PRO A 270 -10.90 10.13 -1.03
CA PRO A 270 -12.02 10.14 -0.10
C PRO A 270 -12.97 8.94 -0.33
N GLY A 271 -13.90 8.73 0.59
CA GLY A 271 -14.94 7.72 0.46
C GLY A 271 -14.46 6.28 0.64
N ARG A 272 -15.39 5.33 0.49
CA ARG A 272 -15.15 3.88 0.56
C ARG A 272 -14.49 3.39 -0.72
N LYS A 273 -13.58 2.42 -0.59
CA LYS A 273 -12.90 1.74 -1.69
C LYS A 273 -13.16 0.24 -1.60
N ASN A 274 -13.52 -0.39 -2.71
CA ASN A 274 -13.67 -1.83 -2.81
C ASN A 274 -12.44 -2.41 -3.48
N LEU A 275 -11.66 -3.19 -2.75
CA LEU A 275 -10.51 -3.91 -3.28
C LEU A 275 -10.92 -5.35 -3.59
N ILE A 276 -11.11 -5.66 -4.87
CA ILE A 276 -11.44 -6.99 -5.36
C ILE A 276 -10.12 -7.69 -5.67
N TRP A 277 -9.76 -8.66 -4.83
CA TRP A 277 -8.48 -9.34 -4.87
C TRP A 277 -8.64 -10.76 -5.41
N PHE A 278 -8.16 -11.00 -6.62
CA PHE A 278 -8.15 -12.32 -7.27
C PHE A 278 -6.86 -13.04 -6.91
N SER A 279 -6.96 -14.07 -6.09
CA SER A 279 -5.82 -14.85 -5.60
C SER A 279 -6.16 -16.33 -5.56
N GLY A 280 -5.16 -17.18 -5.83
CA GLY A 280 -5.35 -18.62 -5.77
C GLY A 280 -5.09 -19.22 -4.40
N SER A 281 -4.21 -18.64 -3.58
CA SER A 281 -3.88 -19.20 -2.27
C SER A 281 -3.12 -18.18 -1.43
N PHE A 282 -3.56 -17.97 -0.19
CA PHE A 282 -2.87 -17.05 0.73
C PHE A 282 -2.97 -17.53 2.19
N PRO A 283 -2.19 -18.55 2.59
CA PRO A 283 -2.15 -18.96 3.99
C PRO A 283 -1.27 -18.01 4.80
N ILE A 284 -1.80 -17.52 5.92
CA ILE A 284 -1.07 -16.67 6.89
C ILE A 284 -0.21 -17.48 7.84
N SER A 285 -0.71 -18.63 8.25
CA SER A 285 -0.02 -19.52 9.15
C SER A 285 0.24 -20.86 8.48
N ILE A 286 1.45 -21.37 8.68
CA ILE A 286 1.85 -22.71 8.28
C ILE A 286 1.92 -23.53 9.55
N GLN A 287 1.08 -24.56 9.63
CA GLN A 287 1.07 -25.48 10.76
C GLN A 287 2.31 -26.38 10.76
N PRO A 288 2.77 -26.88 11.93
CA PRO A 288 3.82 -27.87 11.99
C PRO A 288 3.44 -29.12 11.18
N ASN A 289 4.39 -29.65 10.42
CA ASN A 289 4.19 -30.89 9.66
C ASN A 289 4.75 -32.05 10.48
N LEU A 290 3.88 -32.88 11.07
CA LEU A 290 4.25 -33.99 11.92
C LEU A 290 4.88 -35.17 11.16
N ASP A 291 4.83 -35.19 9.84
CA ASP A 291 5.33 -36.28 8.99
C ASP A 291 6.83 -36.14 8.67
N ILE A 292 7.46 -35.02 9.07
CA ILE A 292 8.88 -34.75 8.82
C ILE A 292 9.71 -34.77 10.10
N THR A 293 11.04 -34.86 9.93
CA THR A 293 11.98 -35.03 11.05
C THR A 293 11.96 -33.84 12.03
N GLN A 294 11.77 -32.64 11.52
CA GLN A 294 11.72 -31.40 12.32
C GLN A 294 10.42 -30.63 12.02
N PRO A 295 9.30 -31.04 12.63
CA PRO A 295 7.95 -30.51 12.29
C PRO A 295 7.80 -29.01 12.46
N PHE A 296 8.44 -28.42 13.46
CA PHE A 296 8.29 -27.02 13.83
C PHE A 296 9.15 -26.07 13.01
N ASP A 297 10.18 -26.56 12.32
CA ASP A 297 11.05 -25.74 11.47
C ASP A 297 10.31 -25.14 10.26
N VAL A 298 9.21 -25.76 9.85
CA VAL A 298 8.36 -25.30 8.75
C VAL A 298 7.20 -24.42 9.22
N ALA A 299 6.92 -24.38 10.52
CA ALA A 299 5.81 -23.61 11.08
C ALA A 299 6.12 -22.11 11.01
N HIS A 300 5.14 -21.33 10.56
CA HIS A 300 5.25 -19.89 10.47
C HIS A 300 3.90 -19.23 10.74
N ASP A 301 3.93 -18.09 11.42
CA ASP A 301 2.75 -17.27 11.70
C ASP A 301 3.00 -15.80 11.32
N SER A 302 2.18 -15.26 10.44
CA SER A 302 2.20 -13.87 10.00
C SER A 302 0.99 -13.06 10.49
N SER A 303 0.28 -13.54 11.50
CA SER A 303 -0.96 -12.92 12.00
C SER A 303 -0.75 -11.46 12.44
N GLU A 304 0.39 -11.13 13.05
CA GLU A 304 0.70 -9.76 13.46
C GLU A 304 0.87 -8.82 12.26
N HIS A 305 1.55 -9.27 11.19
CA HIS A 305 1.68 -8.49 9.96
C HIS A 305 0.33 -8.31 9.25
N LEU A 306 -0.54 -9.34 9.27
CA LEU A 306 -1.90 -9.21 8.76
C LEU A 306 -2.68 -8.16 9.55
N ARG A 307 -2.58 -8.19 10.88
CA ARG A 307 -3.21 -7.22 11.77
C ARG A 307 -2.82 -5.78 11.40
N GLU A 308 -1.54 -5.52 11.21
CA GLU A 308 -1.04 -4.20 10.80
C GLU A 308 -1.59 -3.80 9.43
N THR A 309 -1.57 -4.72 8.48
CA THR A 309 -2.06 -4.49 7.12
C THR A 309 -3.55 -4.19 7.10
N THR A 310 -4.37 -4.98 7.82
CA THR A 310 -5.82 -4.74 7.91
C THR A 310 -6.15 -3.42 8.58
N ASN A 311 -5.34 -3.00 9.57
CA ASN A 311 -5.48 -1.71 10.22
C ASN A 311 -5.19 -0.53 9.25
N LEU A 312 -4.14 -0.63 8.43
CA LEU A 312 -3.83 0.36 7.39
C LEU A 312 -4.93 0.45 6.33
N LEU A 313 -5.41 -0.70 5.83
CA LEU A 313 -6.51 -0.78 4.87
C LEU A 313 -7.80 -0.15 5.44
N THR A 314 -8.10 -0.44 6.68
CA THR A 314 -9.28 0.08 7.38
C THR A 314 -9.22 1.59 7.56
N ARG A 315 -8.06 2.14 7.94
CA ARG A 315 -7.84 3.61 8.03
C ARG A 315 -8.00 4.28 6.66
N ALA A 316 -7.59 3.61 5.60
CA ALA A 316 -7.78 4.07 4.23
C ALA A 316 -9.21 3.85 3.70
N ARG A 317 -10.14 3.32 4.51
CA ARG A 317 -11.53 2.96 4.15
C ARG A 317 -11.58 1.99 2.96
N VAL A 318 -10.67 1.02 2.94
CA VAL A 318 -10.58 -0.04 1.93
C VAL A 318 -11.24 -1.29 2.48
N ALA A 319 -12.32 -1.74 1.84
CA ALA A 319 -12.94 -3.03 2.10
C ALA A 319 -12.36 -4.06 1.13
N VAL A 320 -11.83 -5.15 1.64
CA VAL A 320 -11.22 -6.20 0.83
C VAL A 320 -12.24 -7.28 0.52
N TYR A 321 -12.32 -7.62 -0.75
CA TYR A 321 -13.17 -8.69 -1.29
C TYR A 321 -12.26 -9.74 -1.94
N PRO A 322 -11.74 -10.70 -1.16
CA PRO A 322 -10.97 -11.79 -1.73
C PRO A 322 -11.87 -12.69 -2.59
N VAL A 323 -11.37 -13.04 -3.77
CA VAL A 323 -12.04 -13.91 -4.71
C VAL A 323 -11.09 -15.05 -5.06
N ASP A 324 -11.46 -16.28 -4.68
CA ASP A 324 -10.66 -17.46 -4.98
C ASP A 324 -10.65 -17.71 -6.49
N ALA A 325 -9.46 -17.74 -7.06
CA ALA A 325 -9.23 -17.97 -8.48
C ALA A 325 -9.13 -19.46 -8.83
N GLN A 326 -8.97 -20.36 -7.85
CA GLN A 326 -8.63 -21.78 -8.05
C GLN A 326 -9.85 -22.71 -8.15
N GLU A 327 -10.97 -22.36 -7.57
CA GLU A 327 -12.01 -23.31 -7.19
C GLU A 327 -12.71 -24.05 -8.36
N ILE A 328 -12.75 -23.46 -9.56
CA ILE A 328 -13.55 -23.99 -10.66
C ILE A 328 -12.86 -25.14 -11.41
N LEU A 329 -11.53 -25.22 -11.37
CA LEU A 329 -10.76 -26.17 -12.17
C LEU A 329 -10.11 -27.29 -11.35
N ASN A 330 -9.77 -27.06 -10.08
CA ASN A 330 -8.97 -28.00 -9.30
C ASN A 330 -9.76 -29.24 -8.86
N ALA A 331 -11.02 -29.11 -8.47
CA ALA A 331 -11.85 -30.26 -8.09
C ALA A 331 -12.07 -31.27 -9.23
N VAL A 332 -12.11 -30.79 -10.47
CA VAL A 332 -12.29 -31.67 -11.65
C VAL A 332 -10.96 -32.26 -12.11
N VAL A 333 -9.89 -31.47 -12.12
CA VAL A 333 -8.56 -31.91 -12.59
C VAL A 333 -7.88 -32.86 -11.60
N PHE A 334 -8.04 -32.63 -10.30
CA PHE A 334 -7.49 -33.54 -9.26
C PHE A 334 -8.17 -34.91 -9.33
N ARG A 335 -9.47 -34.96 -9.57
CA ARG A 335 -10.24 -36.21 -9.75
C ARG A 335 -9.89 -36.94 -11.06
N THR A 336 -9.58 -36.19 -12.13
CA THR A 336 -9.30 -36.79 -13.45
C THR A 336 -7.83 -37.14 -13.66
N SER A 337 -6.87 -36.45 -13.05
CA SER A 337 -5.44 -36.79 -13.17
C SER A 337 -5.06 -38.06 -12.41
N ASN A 338 -5.74 -38.30 -11.28
CA ASN A 338 -5.55 -39.54 -10.50
C ASN A 338 -6.28 -40.75 -11.12
N ALA A 339 -7.27 -40.55 -11.97
CA ALA A 339 -7.97 -41.63 -12.68
C ALA A 339 -7.15 -42.27 -13.80
N GLY A 340 -6.03 -41.64 -14.20
CA GLY A 340 -5.18 -42.13 -15.31
C GLY A 340 -4.08 -43.14 -14.94
N LEU A 341 -3.86 -43.42 -13.67
CA LEU A 341 -2.71 -44.25 -13.23
C LEU A 341 -3.05 -45.64 -12.71
N SER A 342 -4.30 -46.01 -12.59
CA SER A 342 -4.68 -47.39 -12.22
C SER A 342 -6.11 -47.71 -12.67
N SER A 343 -6.28 -48.57 -13.65
CA SER A 343 -7.58 -49.02 -14.16
C SER A 343 -8.27 -50.09 -13.29
N SER A 344 -7.83 -50.33 -12.08
CA SER A 344 -8.34 -51.42 -11.26
C SER A 344 -8.61 -51.14 -9.79
N MET A 345 -8.40 -49.89 -9.28
CA MET A 345 -8.73 -49.50 -7.91
C MET A 345 -9.49 -48.18 -7.91
N ASP A 346 -10.52 -48.08 -7.04
CA ASP A 346 -11.18 -46.81 -6.75
C ASP A 346 -10.12 -45.82 -6.26
N PRO A 347 -10.02 -44.60 -6.83
CA PRO A 347 -9.04 -43.59 -6.38
C PRO A 347 -9.14 -43.25 -4.90
N SER A 348 -10.31 -43.51 -4.27
CA SER A 348 -10.54 -43.30 -2.84
C SER A 348 -9.86 -44.35 -1.95
N ASP A 349 -9.49 -45.51 -2.48
CA ASP A 349 -8.94 -46.64 -1.68
C ASP A 349 -7.42 -46.61 -1.58
N ASN A 350 -6.71 -45.65 -2.21
CA ASN A 350 -5.28 -45.50 -2.04
C ASN A 350 -4.96 -44.53 -0.89
N PRO A 351 -4.35 -44.98 0.23
CA PRO A 351 -4.04 -44.13 1.38
C PRO A 351 -3.22 -42.87 1.03
N LYS A 352 -2.27 -42.98 0.10
CA LYS A 352 -1.46 -41.85 -0.35
C LYS A 352 -2.31 -40.77 -1.05
N ASN A 353 -3.26 -41.17 -1.89
CA ASN A 353 -4.17 -40.23 -2.54
C ASN A 353 -5.07 -39.53 -1.53
N GLN A 354 -5.48 -40.23 -0.47
CA GLN A 354 -6.28 -39.66 0.60
C GLN A 354 -5.48 -38.63 1.42
N ASP A 355 -4.22 -38.91 1.72
CA ASP A 355 -3.34 -37.98 2.44
C ASP A 355 -3.05 -36.73 1.63
N ASP A 356 -2.85 -36.85 0.33
CA ASP A 356 -2.65 -35.73 -0.59
C ASP A 356 -3.92 -34.88 -0.73
N ILE A 357 -5.09 -35.52 -0.80
CA ILE A 357 -6.39 -34.84 -0.79
C ILE A 357 -6.58 -34.09 0.53
N ASN A 358 -6.32 -34.74 1.67
CA ASN A 358 -6.44 -34.13 2.99
C ASN A 358 -5.50 -32.93 3.16
N ARG A 359 -4.25 -33.04 2.68
CA ARG A 359 -3.29 -31.92 2.70
C ARG A 359 -3.76 -30.74 1.85
N PHE A 360 -4.27 -31.00 0.66
CA PHE A 360 -4.82 -29.98 -0.22
C PHE A 360 -6.03 -29.30 0.41
N ASP A 361 -6.98 -30.06 0.93
CA ASP A 361 -8.19 -29.54 1.59
C ASP A 361 -7.83 -28.69 2.83
N ASN A 362 -6.85 -29.11 3.62
CA ASN A 362 -6.37 -28.36 4.78
C ASN A 362 -5.68 -27.04 4.37
N GLN A 363 -4.88 -27.04 3.32
CA GLN A 363 -4.25 -25.83 2.78
C GLN A 363 -5.28 -24.85 2.23
N GLN A 364 -6.27 -25.35 1.50
CA GLN A 364 -7.35 -24.54 0.97
C GLN A 364 -8.22 -23.96 2.10
N ALA A 365 -8.57 -24.75 3.10
CA ALA A 365 -9.30 -24.27 4.26
C ALA A 365 -8.56 -23.18 5.02
N SER A 366 -7.24 -23.31 5.20
CA SER A 366 -6.39 -22.29 5.82
C SER A 366 -6.33 -21.00 4.99
N ALA A 367 -6.21 -21.12 3.67
CA ALA A 367 -6.22 -19.97 2.77
C ALA A 367 -7.59 -19.25 2.79
N HIS A 368 -8.69 -20.00 2.77
CA HIS A 368 -10.05 -19.44 2.88
C HIS A 368 -10.28 -18.76 4.23
N ALA A 369 -9.83 -19.36 5.35
CA ALA A 369 -9.94 -18.75 6.68
C ALA A 369 -9.24 -17.39 6.72
N THR A 370 -8.05 -17.28 6.12
CA THR A 370 -7.32 -16.01 6.00
C THR A 370 -8.07 -14.98 5.16
N MET A 371 -8.63 -15.40 4.01
CA MET A 371 -9.41 -14.53 3.14
C MET A 371 -10.67 -14.01 3.85
N VAL A 372 -11.36 -14.89 4.60
CA VAL A 372 -12.52 -14.51 5.40
C VAL A 372 -12.13 -13.50 6.47
N GLN A 373 -11.09 -13.76 7.25
CA GLN A 373 -10.61 -12.85 8.28
C GLN A 373 -10.28 -11.46 7.72
N MET A 374 -9.51 -11.39 6.62
CA MET A 374 -9.16 -10.12 5.99
C MET A 374 -10.39 -9.36 5.49
N ALA A 375 -11.36 -10.06 4.93
CA ALA A 375 -12.62 -9.47 4.48
C ALA A 375 -13.43 -8.90 5.65
N GLU A 376 -13.63 -9.68 6.70
CA GLU A 376 -14.40 -9.28 7.89
C GLU A 376 -13.74 -8.10 8.63
N ASP A 377 -12.42 -8.13 8.81
CA ASP A 377 -11.67 -7.07 9.47
C ASP A 377 -11.72 -5.74 8.71
N THR A 378 -11.92 -5.77 7.39
CA THR A 378 -11.99 -4.58 6.53
C THR A 378 -13.40 -4.18 6.12
N GLY A 379 -14.43 -4.98 6.46
CA GLY A 379 -15.83 -4.74 6.09
C GLY A 379 -16.17 -5.10 4.65
N GLY A 380 -15.44 -6.06 4.09
CA GLY A 380 -15.73 -6.72 2.81
C GLY A 380 -16.36 -8.09 3.00
N ARG A 381 -16.21 -8.95 1.99
CA ARG A 381 -16.69 -10.34 1.99
C ARG A 381 -15.80 -11.20 1.11
N ALA A 382 -15.47 -12.42 1.55
CA ALA A 382 -14.75 -13.40 0.74
C ALA A 382 -15.71 -14.18 -0.18
N PHE A 383 -15.22 -14.57 -1.35
CA PHE A 383 -15.94 -15.32 -2.37
C PHE A 383 -15.08 -16.51 -2.82
N TYR A 384 -15.53 -17.70 -2.52
CA TYR A 384 -14.83 -18.96 -2.81
C TYR A 384 -15.77 -20.09 -3.29
N GLU A 385 -17.03 -19.79 -3.62
CA GLU A 385 -17.99 -20.80 -4.07
C GLU A 385 -18.46 -20.52 -5.50
N GLY A 386 -18.05 -21.34 -6.46
CA GLY A 386 -18.69 -21.72 -7.73
C GLY A 386 -19.42 -20.70 -8.62
N LYS A 387 -19.46 -19.42 -8.23
CA LYS A 387 -20.13 -18.40 -9.05
C LYS A 387 -19.20 -17.85 -10.13
N PRO A 388 -19.71 -17.53 -11.33
CA PRO A 388 -18.92 -16.87 -12.35
C PRO A 388 -18.27 -15.58 -11.82
N LEU A 389 -16.95 -15.42 -12.00
CA LEU A 389 -16.21 -14.23 -11.50
C LEU A 389 -16.83 -12.91 -12.00
N THR A 390 -17.39 -12.89 -13.21
CA THR A 390 -18.11 -11.72 -13.74
C THR A 390 -19.29 -11.31 -12.88
N GLU A 391 -20.06 -12.28 -12.37
CA GLU A 391 -21.19 -12.02 -11.49
C GLU A 391 -20.72 -11.57 -10.10
N VAL A 392 -19.68 -12.21 -9.57
CA VAL A 392 -19.07 -11.82 -8.28
C VAL A 392 -18.60 -10.37 -8.33
N VAL A 393 -17.84 -9.97 -9.35
CA VAL A 393 -17.35 -8.60 -9.50
C VAL A 393 -18.53 -7.61 -9.63
N LYS A 394 -19.53 -7.94 -10.45
CA LYS A 394 -20.72 -7.11 -10.61
C LYS A 394 -21.44 -6.91 -9.28
N ASN A 395 -21.64 -7.97 -8.51
CA ASN A 395 -22.31 -7.90 -7.20
C ASN A 395 -21.52 -7.07 -6.20
N ILE A 396 -20.18 -7.21 -6.15
CA ILE A 396 -19.33 -6.41 -5.26
C ILE A 396 -19.43 -4.93 -5.61
N VAL A 397 -19.28 -4.59 -6.89
CA VAL A 397 -19.32 -3.20 -7.36
C VAL A 397 -20.69 -2.57 -7.08
N GLN A 398 -21.79 -3.29 -7.35
CA GLN A 398 -23.15 -2.79 -7.10
C GLN A 398 -23.42 -2.64 -5.60
N SER A 399 -23.22 -3.70 -4.81
CA SER A 399 -23.52 -3.66 -3.38
C SER A 399 -22.55 -2.78 -2.58
N GLY A 400 -21.31 -2.67 -3.01
CA GLY A 400 -20.28 -1.85 -2.35
C GLY A 400 -20.43 -0.36 -2.60
N SER A 401 -21.27 0.05 -3.57
CA SER A 401 -21.55 1.45 -3.88
C SER A 401 -22.64 2.06 -2.99
N ASP A 402 -23.48 1.20 -2.39
CA ASP A 402 -24.64 1.60 -1.59
C ASP A 402 -24.37 1.28 -0.12
N TYR A 403 -24.04 2.28 0.68
CA TYR A 403 -23.67 2.09 2.08
C TYR A 403 -23.99 3.32 2.94
N TYR A 404 -24.04 3.10 4.25
CA TYR A 404 -24.19 4.14 5.27
C TYR A 404 -22.86 4.36 5.98
N THR A 405 -22.45 5.61 6.15
CA THR A 405 -21.28 5.96 6.96
C THR A 405 -21.73 6.38 8.35
N LEU A 406 -21.33 5.62 9.35
CA LEU A 406 -21.52 5.96 10.76
C LEU A 406 -20.21 6.43 11.34
N THR A 407 -20.20 7.59 11.99
CA THR A 407 -19.00 8.13 12.65
C THR A 407 -19.26 8.31 14.14
N TYR A 408 -18.38 7.82 14.99
CA TYR A 408 -18.48 8.00 16.43
C TYR A 408 -17.13 8.35 17.05
N SER A 409 -17.17 8.92 18.24
CA SER A 409 -15.98 9.13 19.07
C SER A 409 -16.01 8.10 20.19
N PRO A 410 -15.01 7.20 20.27
CA PRO A 410 -14.98 6.16 21.29
C PRO A 410 -15.04 6.73 22.70
N SER A 411 -15.91 6.17 23.53
CA SER A 411 -15.99 6.53 24.96
C SER A 411 -14.73 6.10 25.71
N ASN A 412 -14.11 4.99 25.31
CA ASN A 412 -12.82 4.56 25.81
C ASN A 412 -11.69 5.29 25.07
N ARG A 413 -10.96 6.16 25.80
CA ARG A 413 -9.83 6.96 25.27
C ARG A 413 -8.46 6.32 25.46
N ASN A 414 -8.39 5.05 25.82
CA ASN A 414 -7.14 4.35 26.07
C ASN A 414 -6.56 3.73 24.77
N TRP A 415 -5.70 4.45 24.09
CA TRP A 415 -5.09 4.04 22.81
C TRP A 415 -3.78 3.28 23.06
N LYS A 416 -3.89 1.96 23.36
CA LYS A 416 -2.76 1.06 23.65
C LYS A 416 -2.60 -0.09 22.67
N GLY A 417 -3.17 0.02 21.48
CA GLY A 417 -3.07 -1.01 20.43
C GLY A 417 -3.99 -2.20 20.64
N GLU A 418 -4.94 -2.14 21.59
CA GLU A 418 -5.89 -3.23 21.83
C GLU A 418 -6.96 -3.32 20.73
N TYR A 419 -7.37 -4.55 20.41
CA TYR A 419 -8.50 -4.77 19.49
C TYR A 419 -9.82 -4.35 20.16
N ARG A 420 -10.63 -3.59 19.44
CA ARG A 420 -11.96 -3.16 19.85
C ARG A 420 -13.00 -3.63 18.85
N SER A 421 -13.85 -4.56 19.32
CA SER A 421 -14.96 -5.04 18.49
C SER A 421 -16.01 -3.97 18.29
N ILE A 422 -16.53 -3.89 17.07
CA ILE A 422 -17.67 -3.05 16.69
C ILE A 422 -18.83 -3.98 16.40
N ASP A 423 -20.00 -3.65 16.93
CA ASP A 423 -21.24 -4.31 16.61
C ASP A 423 -22.28 -3.27 16.18
N VAL A 424 -22.78 -3.42 14.96
CA VAL A 424 -23.84 -2.57 14.40
C VAL A 424 -25.10 -3.37 14.31
N GLN A 425 -26.13 -2.89 14.97
CA GLN A 425 -27.45 -3.51 15.02
C GLN A 425 -28.48 -2.56 14.44
N LEU A 426 -29.54 -3.13 13.85
CA LEU A 426 -30.73 -2.36 13.51
C LEU A 426 -31.74 -2.43 14.66
N GLU A 427 -32.48 -1.35 14.86
CA GLU A 427 -33.55 -1.31 15.85
C GLU A 427 -34.59 -2.40 15.60
N PRO A 428 -35.27 -2.90 16.65
CA PRO A 428 -36.18 -4.07 16.58
C PRO A 428 -37.29 -3.94 15.52
N GLU A 429 -37.71 -2.74 15.17
CA GLU A 429 -38.71 -2.50 14.14
C GLU A 429 -38.27 -2.98 12.74
N PHE A 430 -36.96 -3.11 12.50
CA PHE A 430 -36.38 -3.60 11.24
C PHE A 430 -36.08 -5.11 11.28
N ALA A 431 -36.18 -5.78 12.44
CA ALA A 431 -35.86 -7.20 12.60
C ALA A 431 -36.75 -8.10 11.72
N SER A 432 -38.03 -7.71 11.51
CA SER A 432 -38.98 -8.44 10.66
C SER A 432 -38.55 -8.48 9.18
N LYS A 433 -37.75 -7.53 8.72
CA LYS A 433 -37.29 -7.42 7.33
C LYS A 433 -36.14 -8.34 6.99
N ARG A 434 -35.56 -9.07 7.95
CA ARG A 434 -34.40 -10.00 7.79
C ARG A 434 -33.23 -9.36 7.01
N LEU A 435 -32.92 -8.11 7.35
CA LEU A 435 -31.83 -7.37 6.70
C LEU A 435 -30.48 -7.95 7.11
N LYS A 436 -29.57 -7.98 6.15
CA LYS A 436 -28.17 -8.39 6.35
C LYS A 436 -27.30 -7.14 6.41
N LEU A 437 -26.40 -7.09 7.39
CA LEU A 437 -25.43 -6.02 7.54
C LEU A 437 -24.04 -6.54 7.18
N ALA A 438 -23.28 -5.75 6.42
CA ALA A 438 -21.87 -5.98 6.18
C ALA A 438 -21.08 -4.72 6.57
N TYR A 439 -20.19 -4.86 7.54
CA TYR A 439 -19.36 -3.78 8.08
C TYR A 439 -18.10 -4.40 8.72
N ARG A 440 -17.10 -3.59 9.03
CA ARG A 440 -15.93 -4.08 9.75
C ARG A 440 -16.26 -4.39 11.20
N HIS A 441 -15.81 -5.54 11.68
CA HIS A 441 -16.14 -6.03 13.02
C HIS A 441 -15.28 -5.45 14.15
N GLY A 442 -14.31 -4.58 13.83
CA GLY A 442 -13.47 -3.94 14.84
C GLY A 442 -12.35 -3.12 14.26
N TYR A 443 -11.46 -2.68 15.15
CA TYR A 443 -10.22 -1.98 14.82
C TYR A 443 -9.23 -2.09 15.97
N TYR A 444 -7.95 -1.84 15.68
CA TYR A 444 -6.93 -1.72 16.71
C TYR A 444 -6.78 -0.27 17.14
N ALA A 445 -6.89 -0.03 18.45
CA ALA A 445 -6.81 1.30 19.07
C ALA A 445 -5.35 1.73 19.22
N ASP A 446 -4.63 1.87 18.12
CA ASP A 446 -3.26 2.36 18.12
C ASP A 446 -3.21 3.86 18.37
N ASP A 447 -2.24 4.30 19.16
CA ASP A 447 -2.00 5.72 19.40
C ASP A 447 -1.38 6.36 18.15
N PRO A 448 -2.08 7.29 17.47
CA PRO A 448 -1.57 7.92 16.26
C PRO A 448 -0.36 8.82 16.53
N ASN A 449 -0.17 9.23 17.80
CA ASN A 449 0.96 10.08 18.20
C ASN A 449 2.16 9.26 18.71
N ASN A 450 2.04 7.92 18.78
CA ASN A 450 3.13 7.07 19.23
C ASN A 450 3.96 6.57 18.04
N PRO A 451 5.19 7.08 17.83
CA PRO A 451 6.06 6.64 16.73
C PRO A 451 6.45 5.16 16.84
N LYS A 452 6.23 4.49 17.97
CA LYS A 452 6.46 3.04 18.13
C LYS A 452 5.40 2.19 17.43
N THR A 453 4.16 2.67 17.32
CA THR A 453 3.12 1.99 16.53
C THR A 453 3.30 2.19 15.03
N ALA A 454 3.94 3.29 14.62
CA ALA A 454 4.41 3.47 13.25
C ALA A 454 5.69 2.66 12.94
N LYS A 455 6.41 2.20 13.98
CA LYS A 455 7.65 1.41 13.87
C LYS A 455 7.44 -0.11 13.96
N ALA A 456 6.23 -0.58 14.15
CA ALA A 456 5.94 -2.02 14.24
C ALA A 456 6.10 -2.76 12.89
N SER A 457 6.33 -2.05 11.78
CA SER A 457 6.81 -2.67 10.54
C SER A 457 8.27 -3.18 10.61
N ASN A 458 8.91 -3.11 11.78
CA ASN A 458 10.34 -3.39 11.97
C ASN A 458 10.65 -4.78 12.52
N ILE A 459 9.69 -5.70 12.64
CA ILE A 459 9.97 -7.06 13.17
C ILE A 459 10.63 -7.98 12.13
N LEU A 460 11.21 -7.43 11.08
CA LEU A 460 11.99 -8.19 10.10
C LEU A 460 13.45 -8.44 10.52
N SER A 461 13.83 -8.07 11.75
CA SER A 461 15.23 -8.14 12.22
C SER A 461 15.64 -9.47 12.83
N ALA A 462 14.82 -10.51 12.79
CA ALA A 462 15.19 -11.82 13.36
C ALA A 462 15.91 -12.79 12.39
N SER A 463 15.95 -12.49 11.10
CA SER A 463 16.79 -13.24 10.15
C SER A 463 18.04 -12.46 9.82
N LYS A 464 19.21 -13.00 10.15
CA LYS A 464 20.55 -12.49 9.77
C LYS A 464 20.79 -12.52 8.25
N VAL A 465 19.95 -11.89 7.49
CA VAL A 465 20.27 -11.48 6.13
C VAL A 465 20.55 -9.99 6.23
N VAL A 466 21.80 -9.62 5.96
CA VAL A 466 22.29 -8.24 5.98
C VAL A 466 21.39 -7.38 5.11
N ALA A 467 20.39 -6.74 5.74
CA ALA A 467 19.64 -5.65 5.14
C ALA A 467 20.29 -4.34 5.60
N PRO A 468 20.48 -3.35 4.72
CA PRO A 468 20.98 -2.05 5.15
C PRO A 468 19.98 -1.43 6.14
N ALA A 469 20.54 -0.92 7.22
CA ALA A 469 19.83 -0.36 8.36
C ALA A 469 19.03 0.88 7.94
N THR A 470 17.76 0.84 8.18
CA THR A 470 16.73 1.85 8.49
C THR A 470 15.41 1.58 7.76
N ASP A 471 14.37 1.28 8.51
CA ASP A 471 13.08 0.71 8.03
C ASP A 471 12.17 1.65 7.24
N THR A 472 12.30 2.94 7.37
CA THR A 472 11.68 3.93 6.48
C THR A 472 12.18 3.80 5.04
N SER A 473 13.39 3.28 4.86
CA SER A 473 14.02 3.10 3.55
C SER A 473 13.31 2.06 2.67
N THR A 474 12.70 1.03 3.26
CA THR A 474 12.08 -0.05 2.49
C THR A 474 10.80 0.41 1.79
N TYR A 475 9.93 1.15 2.49
CA TYR A 475 8.71 1.69 1.89
C TYR A 475 9.02 2.81 0.88
N ALA A 476 9.87 3.76 1.25
CA ALA A 476 10.32 4.84 0.36
C ALA A 476 10.96 4.26 -0.91
N TYR A 477 11.83 3.27 -0.77
CA TYR A 477 12.44 2.58 -1.90
C TYR A 477 11.40 1.87 -2.78
N ALA A 478 10.43 1.17 -2.19
CA ALA A 478 9.36 0.50 -2.91
C ALA A 478 8.46 1.51 -3.66
N ALA A 479 8.10 2.62 -3.01
CA ALA A 479 7.30 3.69 -3.62
C ALA A 479 8.04 4.42 -4.75
N MET A 480 9.37 4.46 -4.70
CA MET A 480 10.19 5.10 -5.74
C MET A 480 10.47 4.19 -6.94
N ARG A 481 10.13 2.90 -6.90
CA ARG A 481 10.29 2.01 -8.07
C ARG A 481 9.38 2.43 -9.20
N ARG A 482 9.88 2.35 -10.43
CA ARG A 482 9.07 2.63 -11.61
C ARG A 482 7.84 1.71 -11.70
N GLY A 483 6.67 2.30 -11.99
CA GLY A 483 5.39 1.59 -12.08
C GLY A 483 4.76 1.23 -10.73
N ALA A 484 5.42 1.52 -9.61
CA ALA A 484 4.80 1.41 -8.30
C ALA A 484 3.69 2.46 -8.13
N PRO A 485 2.69 2.24 -7.29
CA PRO A 485 1.71 3.26 -6.93
C PRO A 485 2.40 4.57 -6.51
N THR A 486 1.77 5.70 -6.87
CA THR A 486 2.26 7.05 -6.51
C THR A 486 1.49 7.55 -5.29
N PRO A 487 2.01 7.39 -4.06
CA PRO A 487 1.34 7.87 -2.86
C PRO A 487 1.07 9.37 -2.94
N ALA A 488 -0.04 9.83 -2.35
CA ALA A 488 -0.39 11.24 -2.24
C ALA A 488 -0.67 11.66 -0.80
N GLU A 489 -0.08 10.94 0.17
CA GLU A 489 -0.18 11.26 1.61
C GLU A 489 0.42 12.63 1.95
N VAL A 490 1.42 13.07 1.17
CA VAL A 490 1.94 14.44 1.15
C VAL A 490 1.63 15.04 -0.21
N PRO A 491 0.59 15.89 -0.34
CA PRO A 491 0.29 16.59 -1.59
C PRO A 491 1.39 17.60 -1.94
N PHE A 492 1.82 17.61 -3.20
CA PHE A 492 2.77 18.59 -3.68
C PHE A 492 2.61 18.86 -5.18
N THR A 493 3.21 19.94 -5.64
CA THR A 493 3.38 20.27 -7.06
C THR A 493 4.86 20.28 -7.40
N VAL A 494 5.20 19.90 -8.62
CA VAL A 494 6.54 20.04 -9.16
C VAL A 494 6.49 20.60 -10.57
N GLN A 495 7.25 21.64 -10.84
CA GLN A 495 7.53 22.12 -12.17
C GLN A 495 8.87 21.59 -12.63
N VAL A 496 8.90 20.97 -13.80
CA VAL A 496 10.09 20.37 -14.41
C VAL A 496 10.33 21.08 -15.74
N LEU A 497 11.43 21.84 -15.82
CA LEU A 497 11.80 22.59 -17.02
C LEU A 497 13.26 22.26 -17.40
N PRO A 498 13.62 22.29 -18.69
CA PRO A 498 15.01 22.21 -19.08
C PRO A 498 15.84 23.34 -18.42
N ALA A 499 17.01 23.02 -17.85
CA ALA A 499 17.92 24.03 -17.32
C ALA A 499 18.66 24.76 -18.45
N SER A 500 18.89 24.07 -19.58
CA SER A 500 19.49 24.65 -20.78
C SER A 500 19.04 23.93 -22.05
N THR A 501 19.29 24.53 -23.21
CA THR A 501 19.06 23.90 -24.51
C THR A 501 20.18 22.95 -24.92
N THR A 502 21.35 23.06 -24.30
CA THR A 502 22.55 22.28 -24.64
C THR A 502 22.75 21.09 -23.70
N SER A 503 23.31 20.01 -24.21
CA SER A 503 23.76 18.88 -23.42
C SER A 503 25.19 19.04 -22.94
N THR A 504 25.51 18.43 -21.80
CA THR A 504 26.85 18.46 -21.17
C THR A 504 27.38 17.04 -20.99
N ASN A 505 28.67 16.89 -20.75
CA ASN A 505 29.29 15.60 -20.41
C ASN A 505 29.41 15.39 -18.89
N THR A 506 28.99 16.38 -18.10
CA THR A 506 29.04 16.34 -16.64
C THR A 506 27.59 16.31 -16.10
N VAL A 507 27.39 15.54 -15.04
CA VAL A 507 26.10 15.53 -14.32
C VAL A 507 25.95 16.73 -13.41
N ALA A 508 24.74 17.14 -13.13
CA ALA A 508 24.44 18.23 -12.20
C ALA A 508 24.96 17.92 -10.77
N PRO A 509 25.21 18.95 -9.95
CA PRO A 509 25.62 18.77 -8.56
C PRO A 509 24.63 17.88 -7.79
N HIS A 510 25.13 17.14 -6.80
CA HIS A 510 24.37 16.21 -5.94
C HIS A 510 23.78 14.98 -6.65
N ASN A 511 23.91 14.89 -7.97
CA ASN A 511 23.45 13.72 -8.71
C ASN A 511 24.38 12.52 -8.46
N SER A 512 23.77 11.37 -8.25
CA SER A 512 24.46 10.09 -8.01
C SER A 512 24.07 9.06 -9.07
N PRO A 513 24.83 8.96 -10.18
CA PRO A 513 24.62 7.93 -11.18
C PRO A 513 24.72 6.53 -10.56
N ASN A 514 23.83 5.62 -10.98
CA ASN A 514 23.83 4.27 -10.46
C ASN A 514 25.14 3.53 -10.82
N PRO A 515 25.97 3.13 -9.84
CA PRO A 515 27.25 2.48 -10.10
C PRO A 515 27.11 1.11 -10.80
N ASN A 516 25.97 0.44 -10.62
CA ASN A 516 25.66 -0.84 -11.25
C ASN A 516 24.94 -0.69 -12.60
N GLY A 517 24.79 0.55 -13.09
CA GLY A 517 24.09 0.88 -14.31
C GLY A 517 24.97 1.65 -15.30
N THR A 518 24.70 1.50 -16.59
CA THR A 518 25.24 2.44 -17.58
C THR A 518 24.38 3.70 -17.55
N PHE A 519 25.01 4.84 -17.29
CA PHE A 519 24.41 6.16 -17.43
C PHE A 519 25.15 6.89 -18.56
N PRO A 520 24.76 6.64 -19.83
CA PRO A 520 25.51 7.15 -20.99
C PRO A 520 25.27 8.66 -21.16
N GLY A 521 26.35 9.41 -21.29
CA GLY A 521 26.32 10.80 -21.74
C GLY A 521 26.16 10.94 -23.26
N PRO A 522 25.92 12.14 -23.77
CA PRO A 522 25.78 13.39 -23.04
C PRO A 522 24.48 13.51 -22.25
N TYR A 523 24.45 14.45 -21.28
CA TYR A 523 23.32 14.67 -20.36
C TYR A 523 22.62 15.99 -20.62
N ARG A 524 21.31 16.03 -20.35
CA ARG A 524 20.53 17.27 -20.22
C ARG A 524 20.14 17.45 -18.77
N ALA A 525 20.34 18.66 -18.26
CA ALA A 525 19.91 19.04 -16.92
C ALA A 525 18.51 19.63 -16.95
N PHE A 526 17.70 19.31 -15.93
CA PHE A 526 16.36 19.84 -15.71
C PHE A 526 16.25 20.44 -14.31
N ASP A 527 15.66 21.63 -14.24
CA ASP A 527 15.34 22.31 -12.99
C ASP A 527 13.98 21.80 -12.47
N LEU A 528 13.97 21.39 -11.22
CA LEU A 528 12.79 20.93 -10.50
C LEU A 528 12.45 21.96 -9.43
N SER A 529 11.29 22.61 -9.55
CA SER A 529 10.72 23.48 -8.52
C SER A 529 9.59 22.75 -7.82
N ILE A 530 9.85 22.25 -6.62
CA ILE A 530 8.92 21.44 -5.82
C ILE A 530 8.27 22.36 -4.79
N ALA A 531 6.95 22.26 -4.60
CA ALA A 531 6.22 23.02 -3.59
C ALA A 531 5.21 22.15 -2.86
N THR A 532 5.24 22.17 -1.53
CA THR A 532 4.28 21.50 -0.64
C THR A 532 3.80 22.46 0.45
N LEU A 533 2.60 22.25 1.00
CA LEU A 533 2.08 23.07 2.09
C LEU A 533 2.66 22.61 3.43
N ALA A 534 3.06 23.54 4.29
CA ALA A 534 3.53 23.21 5.64
C ALA A 534 2.46 22.48 6.47
N SER A 535 1.18 22.73 6.20
CA SER A 535 0.05 22.02 6.83
C SER A 535 -0.08 20.56 6.40
N SER A 536 0.56 20.16 5.28
CA SER A 536 0.59 18.76 4.82
C SER A 536 1.68 17.94 5.49
N LEU A 537 2.58 18.58 6.25
CA LEU A 537 3.69 17.97 6.97
C LEU A 537 3.37 17.83 8.46
N ASP A 538 3.93 16.82 9.09
CA ASP A 538 3.83 16.62 10.52
C ASP A 538 4.95 17.37 11.25
N LEU A 539 4.65 18.59 11.64
CA LEU A 539 5.54 19.51 12.32
C LEU A 539 4.98 19.83 13.71
N PRO A 540 5.22 18.98 14.73
CA PRO A 540 4.69 19.20 16.06
C PRO A 540 5.27 20.48 16.68
N PRO A 541 4.42 21.29 17.38
CA PRO A 541 4.88 22.46 18.10
C PRO A 541 5.56 22.04 19.40
N ASP A 542 6.62 22.74 19.80
CA ASP A 542 7.18 22.71 21.14
C ASP A 542 6.39 23.63 22.10
N SER A 543 6.86 23.75 23.37
CA SER A 543 6.24 24.59 24.39
C SER A 543 6.22 26.09 24.05
N SER A 544 7.07 26.54 23.12
CA SER A 544 7.13 27.92 22.62
C SER A 544 6.26 28.14 21.38
N GLY A 545 5.62 27.07 20.85
CA GLY A 545 4.88 27.09 19.62
C GLY A 545 5.76 26.95 18.36
N LEU A 546 7.07 26.78 18.52
CA LEU A 546 8.00 26.54 17.42
C LEU A 546 7.79 25.13 16.87
N ARG A 547 7.64 25.00 15.56
CA ARG A 547 7.41 23.72 14.89
C ARG A 547 8.69 23.22 14.23
N THR A 548 9.02 21.97 14.50
CA THR A 548 10.25 21.34 14.00
C THR A 548 9.95 20.04 13.30
N GLY A 549 10.74 19.71 12.28
CA GLY A 549 10.65 18.47 11.53
C GLY A 549 11.71 18.39 10.44
N SER A 550 11.70 17.32 9.67
CA SER A 550 12.60 17.15 8.54
C SER A 550 11.85 16.60 7.34
N VAL A 551 12.15 17.13 6.17
CA VAL A 551 11.56 16.72 4.89
C VAL A 551 12.68 16.32 3.94
N GLU A 552 12.52 15.17 3.30
CA GLU A 552 13.42 14.66 2.29
C GLU A 552 12.78 14.82 0.91
N PHE A 553 13.55 15.35 -0.05
CA PHE A 553 13.19 15.47 -1.46
C PHE A 553 14.05 14.49 -2.26
N VAL A 554 13.39 13.57 -2.99
CA VAL A 554 14.09 12.50 -3.70
C VAL A 554 13.67 12.50 -5.16
N THR A 555 14.64 12.41 -6.06
CA THR A 555 14.39 12.27 -7.50
C THR A 555 15.17 11.09 -8.06
N TYR A 556 14.46 10.17 -8.72
CA TYR A 556 15.03 9.03 -9.43
C TYR A 556 14.77 9.16 -10.92
N VAL A 557 15.79 8.81 -11.72
CA VAL A 557 15.74 8.77 -13.19
C VAL A 557 15.73 7.30 -13.61
N TYR A 558 14.74 6.91 -14.39
CA TYR A 558 14.61 5.58 -14.95
C TYR A 558 14.62 5.59 -16.48
N ASP A 559 15.12 4.52 -17.09
CA ASP A 559 14.90 4.25 -18.50
C ASP A 559 13.52 3.63 -18.77
N THR A 560 13.23 3.29 -20.03
CA THR A 560 11.98 2.65 -20.44
C THR A 560 11.78 1.28 -19.82
N ASP A 561 12.87 0.57 -19.55
CA ASP A 561 12.84 -0.79 -19.00
C ASP A 561 12.74 -0.83 -17.46
N GLY A 562 12.74 0.35 -16.83
CA GLY A 562 12.64 0.51 -15.38
C GLY A 562 13.97 0.33 -14.65
N LYS A 563 15.09 0.44 -15.36
CA LYS A 563 16.43 0.45 -14.77
C LYS A 563 16.72 1.85 -14.21
N LEU A 564 17.17 1.91 -12.97
CA LEU A 564 17.59 3.16 -12.33
C LEU A 564 18.88 3.65 -12.96
N LEU A 565 18.87 4.90 -13.43
CA LEU A 565 20.00 5.55 -14.11
C LEU A 565 20.74 6.53 -13.19
N ASN A 566 19.98 7.41 -12.52
CA ASN A 566 20.54 8.52 -11.72
C ASN A 566 19.61 8.82 -10.55
N THR A 567 20.16 9.39 -9.48
CA THR A 567 19.40 9.80 -8.29
C THR A 567 19.91 11.14 -7.77
N ASP A 568 19.00 11.87 -7.13
CA ASP A 568 19.32 13.01 -6.27
C ASP A 568 18.44 12.95 -5.02
N SER A 569 19.00 13.23 -3.85
CA SER A 569 18.29 13.23 -2.57
C SER A 569 18.83 14.35 -1.68
N SER A 570 17.93 15.12 -1.09
CA SER A 570 18.25 16.21 -0.19
C SER A 570 17.31 16.26 0.98
N THR A 571 17.83 16.38 2.19
CA THR A 571 17.06 16.50 3.42
C THR A 571 17.15 17.91 3.99
N ILE A 572 15.99 18.50 4.29
CA ILE A 572 15.89 19.84 4.90
C ILE A 572 15.33 19.71 6.31
N ALA A 573 16.06 20.25 7.29
CA ALA A 573 15.52 20.44 8.64
C ALA A 573 14.71 21.73 8.68
N LEU A 574 13.46 21.61 9.11
CA LEU A 574 12.52 22.74 9.24
C LEU A 574 12.43 23.19 10.69
N LYS A 575 12.46 24.51 10.86
CA LYS A 575 12.24 25.17 12.16
C LYS A 575 11.38 26.40 11.92
N LEU A 576 10.08 26.29 12.16
CA LEU A 576 9.09 27.29 11.79
C LEU A 576 8.46 27.95 13.02
N SER A 577 8.55 29.27 13.11
CA SER A 577 7.73 30.04 14.05
C SER A 577 6.25 29.91 13.70
N PRO A 578 5.30 30.16 14.64
CA PRO A 578 3.86 30.11 14.36
C PRO A 578 3.46 30.97 13.15
N ALA A 579 4.05 32.17 13.02
CA ALA A 579 3.78 33.07 11.89
C ALA A 579 4.27 32.49 10.55
N ASN A 580 5.49 31.95 10.52
CA ASN A 580 6.03 31.32 9.31
C ASN A 580 5.27 30.04 8.95
N TYR A 581 4.87 29.25 9.94
CA TYR A 581 4.03 28.08 9.68
C TYR A 581 2.69 28.47 9.04
N ALA A 582 2.00 29.49 9.57
CA ALA A 582 0.75 29.99 9.01
C ALA A 582 0.94 30.48 7.56
N LYS A 583 2.00 31.24 7.30
CA LYS A 583 2.36 31.72 5.96
C LYS A 583 2.63 30.55 4.99
N LEU A 584 3.47 29.60 5.37
CA LEU A 584 3.86 28.47 4.52
C LEU A 584 2.77 27.40 4.39
N SER A 585 1.76 27.40 5.26
CA SER A 585 0.55 26.58 5.14
C SER A 585 -0.39 27.03 4.02
N THR A 586 -0.22 28.27 3.52
CA THR A 586 -1.00 28.82 2.40
C THR A 586 -0.15 29.08 1.16
N ALA A 587 1.07 29.65 1.34
CA ALA A 587 1.97 29.98 0.25
C ALA A 587 2.81 28.80 -0.26
N GLY A 588 2.96 27.75 0.56
CA GLY A 588 3.79 26.60 0.27
C GLY A 588 5.27 26.76 0.64
N LEU A 589 5.90 25.62 0.95
CA LEU A 589 7.33 25.46 1.13
C LEU A 589 7.93 25.07 -0.22
N GLY A 590 8.77 25.93 -0.79
CA GLY A 590 9.45 25.70 -2.06
C GLY A 590 10.82 25.06 -1.88
N PHE A 591 11.16 24.13 -2.76
CA PHE A 591 12.48 23.52 -2.86
C PHE A 591 12.91 23.42 -4.32
N HIS A 592 14.19 23.64 -4.60
CA HIS A 592 14.78 23.55 -5.93
C HIS A 592 15.85 22.48 -5.99
N GLN A 593 15.79 21.68 -7.05
CA GLN A 593 16.71 20.58 -7.31
C GLN A 593 17.03 20.54 -8.80
N GLN A 594 18.21 20.08 -9.17
CA GLN A 594 18.60 19.91 -10.56
C GLN A 594 18.94 18.44 -10.83
N ILE A 595 18.31 17.86 -11.85
CA ILE A 595 18.52 16.45 -12.20
C ILE A 595 19.02 16.29 -13.62
N SER A 596 20.04 15.46 -13.81
CA SER A 596 20.58 15.08 -15.12
C SER A 596 19.92 13.82 -15.66
N VAL A 597 19.52 13.87 -16.93
CA VAL A 597 18.99 12.71 -17.68
C VAL A 597 19.82 12.47 -18.93
N PRO A 598 19.89 11.27 -19.51
CA PRO A 598 20.51 11.05 -20.80
C PRO A 598 19.90 11.94 -21.87
N ALA A 599 20.73 12.54 -22.73
CA ALA A 599 20.25 13.39 -23.82
C ALA A 599 19.56 12.60 -24.93
N LYS A 600 19.80 11.29 -25.01
CA LYS A 600 19.22 10.36 -25.98
C LYS A 600 18.40 9.28 -25.25
N GLY A 601 17.36 8.81 -25.90
CA GLY A 601 16.43 7.82 -25.34
C GLY A 601 15.33 8.46 -24.50
N GLU A 602 14.34 7.67 -24.13
CA GLU A 602 13.28 8.10 -23.23
C GLU A 602 13.64 7.78 -21.78
N SER A 603 13.35 8.73 -20.90
CA SER A 603 13.54 8.59 -19.47
C SER A 603 12.27 9.01 -18.72
N VAL A 604 12.17 8.56 -17.48
CA VAL A 604 11.06 8.89 -16.59
C VAL A 604 11.63 9.32 -15.25
N LEU A 605 11.16 10.45 -14.73
CA LEU A 605 11.45 10.88 -13.36
C LEU A 605 10.41 10.33 -12.41
N ARG A 606 10.85 9.86 -11.25
CA ARG A 606 10.00 9.72 -10.06
C ARG A 606 10.52 10.70 -9.01
N ILE A 607 9.61 11.58 -8.59
CA ILE A 607 9.93 12.70 -7.70
C ILE A 607 9.09 12.53 -6.46
N ALA A 608 9.72 12.63 -5.29
CA ALA A 608 9.06 12.42 -4.01
C ALA A 608 9.32 13.53 -3.01
N VAL A 609 8.32 13.73 -2.15
CA VAL A 609 8.41 14.50 -0.90
C VAL A 609 8.11 13.54 0.24
N HIS A 610 9.04 13.40 1.17
CA HIS A 610 8.98 12.48 2.30
C HIS A 610 9.03 13.25 3.62
N ASP A 611 8.00 13.15 4.40
CA ASP A 611 7.96 13.66 5.76
C ASP A 611 8.60 12.64 6.71
N LEU A 612 9.80 12.92 7.18
CA LEU A 612 10.58 11.99 7.99
C LEU A 612 10.03 11.79 9.40
N HIS A 613 9.17 12.70 9.89
CA HIS A 613 8.57 12.56 11.20
C HIS A 613 7.39 11.59 11.20
N SER A 614 6.47 11.76 10.28
CA SER A 614 5.29 10.89 10.15
C SER A 614 5.52 9.66 9.26
N GLY A 615 6.60 9.65 8.46
CA GLY A 615 6.85 8.63 7.43
C GLY A 615 5.88 8.70 6.24
N ARG A 616 5.09 9.79 6.11
CA ARG A 616 4.19 10.00 4.98
C ARG A 616 4.95 10.38 3.73
N PHE A 617 4.43 9.92 2.60
CA PHE A 617 5.11 10.00 1.31
C PHE A 617 4.19 10.57 0.23
N GLY A 618 4.72 11.46 -0.61
CA GLY A 618 4.08 11.90 -1.83
C GLY A 618 4.97 11.60 -3.02
N VAL A 619 4.44 11.04 -4.12
CA VAL A 619 5.21 10.73 -5.35
C VAL A 619 4.49 11.23 -6.59
N VAL A 620 5.27 11.74 -7.54
CA VAL A 620 4.82 12.07 -8.91
C VAL A 620 5.74 11.36 -9.91
N GLU A 621 5.17 10.82 -10.98
CA GLU A 621 5.91 10.26 -12.10
C GLU A 621 5.79 11.17 -13.32
N VAL A 622 6.94 11.59 -13.89
CA VAL A 622 7.02 12.53 -15.02
C VAL A 622 7.76 11.89 -16.18
N PRO A 623 7.08 11.53 -17.29
CA PRO A 623 7.75 11.14 -18.52
C PRO A 623 8.50 12.34 -19.13
N MET A 624 9.79 12.17 -19.46
CA MET A 624 10.61 13.24 -20.00
C MET A 624 10.13 13.74 -21.37
N SER A 625 9.42 12.91 -22.14
CA SER A 625 8.76 13.30 -23.39
C SER A 625 7.77 14.47 -23.23
N ARG A 626 7.19 14.63 -22.02
CA ARG A 626 6.26 15.74 -21.73
C ARG A 626 6.95 17.09 -21.47
N VAL A 627 8.22 17.09 -21.13
CA VAL A 627 8.93 18.31 -20.67
C VAL A 627 10.17 18.64 -21.50
N SER A 628 10.74 17.69 -22.22
CA SER A 628 12.00 17.89 -22.97
C SER A 628 11.91 18.93 -24.11
N HIS A 629 10.71 19.25 -24.58
CA HIS A 629 10.46 20.25 -25.63
C HIS A 629 10.12 21.64 -25.10
N LEU A 630 9.99 21.80 -23.76
CA LEU A 630 9.68 23.07 -23.14
C LEU A 630 10.88 24.02 -23.19
N THR A 631 10.59 25.32 -23.11
CA THR A 631 11.64 26.35 -23.05
C THR A 631 12.36 26.28 -21.68
N PRO A 632 13.69 26.47 -21.66
CA PRO A 632 14.43 26.53 -20.41
C PRO A 632 13.93 27.61 -19.46
N THR A 633 14.09 27.38 -18.17
CA THR A 633 13.86 28.40 -17.14
C THR A 633 14.66 29.66 -17.47
N PRO A 634 14.04 30.87 -17.50
CA PRO A 634 14.81 32.08 -17.62
C PRO A 634 15.80 32.15 -16.43
N VAL A 635 17.07 32.31 -16.72
CA VAL A 635 18.08 32.54 -15.68
C VAL A 635 17.74 33.88 -15.04
N ILE A 636 17.02 33.85 -13.91
CA ILE A 636 16.90 35.03 -13.05
C ILE A 636 18.31 35.17 -12.43
N ALA A 637 19.11 36.08 -12.99
CA ALA A 637 20.38 36.44 -12.38
C ALA A 637 20.09 36.76 -10.92
N ALA A 638 20.70 35.98 -10.02
CA ALA A 638 20.62 36.24 -8.60
C ALA A 638 21.08 37.67 -8.39
N ALA A 639 20.18 38.56 -8.01
CA ALA A 639 20.55 39.86 -7.52
C ALA A 639 21.48 39.63 -6.31
N GLN A 640 22.73 40.07 -6.45
CA GLN A 640 23.80 40.01 -5.46
C GLN A 640 23.39 40.71 -4.17
#